data_5d5fb6b5bc64410f9fb525ac7fdb955e
#
_entry.id   5d5fb6b5bc64410f9fb525ac7fdb955e
#
_cell.length_a   1.000
_cell.length_b   1.000
_cell.length_c   1.000
_cell.angle_alpha   90.00
_cell.angle_beta   90.00
_cell.angle_gamma   90.00
#
_symmetry.space_group_name_H-M   'P 1'
#
loop_
_entity.id
_entity.type
_entity.pdbx_description
1 polymer ?
#
loop_
_entity_poly.entity_id
_entity_poly.type
_entity_poly.pdbx_seq_one_letter_code
_entity_poly.pdbx_strand_id
1 'polypeptide(L)'
;MSGKLTLRTFVMTIGVIAVTACQHVQEEKTNNQLNTVADSSNTVSIPYEKYTLENGLTVILHEDHSDPLVHVDVTYHVGSAREEVGKSGFAHFFEHMMFQGSKHVADEQHFKVITESGGNLNGTTNTDRTNYFETVPANQLEKVLWLESDRMGYLLEAVDQTKFENQRETVKNERAQRVDNQPYGLRFELNGEALYPEGHPYSWMTIGYVEDLDRVDVNDLKAFFKRWYGPNNAVLTIGGDIDVAKTKAWVNKYFGEIPSGPKVEEPEPQPVTLDETRYVTLEDKVHLPLLQITYPTVYGRHEDEAPLDVLADILGGGKTSLFYKNLVKEGMAVQAVVSHPCRELACEFQLLALANPAKITSLSTLQNVLNETLKEFEARGVTADDLARTKGQIEARTVFGLQSVSGKVSALAANETFYQTPDLIAEDIARYNAVTAEDVMRVYNKYIKDANSVVLSVVPKGQVQLAAAKQTFERPVRNIEIDTVEVSDDEAFSSALSTNTAPSFDRSVMPKAGEAPVVEVPDYWESELANGIEILGVTSTETPTVTLTLGMDGGMLLDPEGKAGTAYLTALLMNETTKHYSNEELASELAKLGSAIRFSTAGRYSQVYVSTLTKHLDETLALLKEKLFNPAFTQEDFDRMKERVVQGLQ
;
A
#
# COMPACT_ATOMS: atom_id res chain seq x y z
N MET A 1 -40.12 38.79 -25.46
CA MET A 1 -38.88 39.34 -26.03
C MET A 1 -38.02 38.14 -26.35
N SER A 2 -37.89 37.83 -27.62
CA SER A 2 -37.22 36.64 -28.15
C SER A 2 -35.73 36.96 -28.32
N GLY A 3 -34.90 36.25 -27.58
CA GLY A 3 -33.44 36.25 -27.78
C GLY A 3 -33.05 34.97 -28.51
N LYS A 4 -32.75 35.10 -29.78
CA LYS A 4 -32.23 34.00 -30.63
C LYS A 4 -30.84 33.63 -30.15
N LEU A 5 -30.71 32.41 -29.63
CA LEU A 5 -29.42 31.77 -29.42
C LEU A 5 -28.92 31.21 -30.74
N THR A 6 -27.94 31.86 -31.33
CA THR A 6 -27.25 31.40 -32.55
C THR A 6 -26.30 30.26 -32.19
N LEU A 7 -26.64 29.08 -32.64
CA LEU A 7 -25.76 27.89 -32.58
C LEU A 7 -24.57 28.13 -33.55
N ARG A 8 -23.41 28.51 -33.00
CA ARG A 8 -22.17 28.52 -33.80
C ARG A 8 -21.62 27.11 -33.87
N THR A 9 -21.73 26.53 -35.04
CA THR A 9 -21.03 25.31 -35.42
C THR A 9 -19.53 25.54 -35.35
N PHE A 10 -18.89 24.94 -34.37
CA PHE A 10 -17.44 25.01 -34.21
C PHE A 10 -16.80 23.93 -35.07
N VAL A 11 -16.40 24.27 -36.28
CA VAL A 11 -15.51 23.44 -37.11
C VAL A 11 -14.09 23.66 -36.54
N MET A 12 -13.56 22.65 -35.91
CA MET A 12 -12.25 22.64 -35.27
C MET A 12 -11.18 22.54 -36.35
N THR A 13 -10.66 23.68 -36.78
CA THR A 13 -9.41 23.73 -37.56
C THR A 13 -8.28 23.97 -36.56
N ILE A 14 -7.78 22.91 -35.98
CA ILE A 14 -6.57 22.99 -35.14
C ILE A 14 -5.37 22.89 -36.07
N GLY A 15 -4.83 24.05 -36.38
CA GLY A 15 -3.58 24.17 -37.09
C GLY A 15 -2.41 23.68 -36.25
N VAL A 16 -1.51 22.99 -36.90
CA VAL A 16 -0.19 22.59 -36.40
C VAL A 16 0.60 23.82 -35.99
N ILE A 17 0.50 24.23 -34.72
CA ILE A 17 1.38 25.28 -34.13
C ILE A 17 1.63 24.90 -32.66
N ALA A 18 2.39 23.86 -32.44
CA ALA A 18 2.98 23.58 -31.14
C ALA A 18 4.48 23.21 -31.21
N VAL A 19 5.11 23.35 -32.37
CA VAL A 19 6.53 23.02 -32.54
C VAL A 19 7.41 24.26 -32.83
N THR A 20 6.83 25.46 -32.93
CA THR A 20 7.61 26.68 -33.29
C THR A 20 7.80 27.65 -32.11
N ALA A 21 7.30 27.37 -30.94
CA ALA A 21 7.46 28.25 -29.76
C ALA A 21 8.80 28.07 -29.02
N CYS A 22 9.59 27.04 -29.32
CA CYS A 22 10.91 26.83 -28.72
C CYS A 22 12.09 27.33 -29.52
N GLN A 23 11.87 28.05 -30.65
CA GLN A 23 12.97 28.52 -31.52
C GLN A 23 13.14 30.04 -31.62
N HIS A 24 12.48 30.86 -30.83
CA HIS A 24 12.66 32.31 -30.87
C HIS A 24 12.89 32.94 -29.48
N VAL A 25 13.86 32.42 -28.75
CA VAL A 25 14.59 33.19 -27.73
C VAL A 25 16.08 32.93 -27.96
N GLN A 26 16.66 33.60 -28.94
CA GLN A 26 18.10 33.84 -29.02
C GLN A 26 18.33 35.31 -29.30
N GLU A 27 19.18 35.84 -28.42
CA GLU A 27 19.96 37.05 -28.45
C GLU A 27 19.57 38.15 -27.46
N GLU A 28 19.98 37.94 -26.21
CA GLU A 28 20.71 38.97 -25.49
C GLU A 28 21.86 38.34 -24.72
N LYS A 29 23.08 38.64 -25.19
CA LYS A 29 24.32 38.20 -24.55
C LYS A 29 24.57 39.00 -23.30
N THR A 30 24.48 38.35 -22.13
CA THR A 30 25.26 38.76 -20.97
C THR A 30 26.07 37.57 -20.47
N ASN A 31 27.38 37.73 -20.55
CA ASN A 31 28.39 36.82 -20.02
C ASN A 31 28.12 36.58 -18.52
N ASN A 32 27.68 35.40 -18.15
CA ASN A 32 27.94 34.84 -16.83
C ASN A 32 28.43 33.40 -17.04
N GLN A 33 29.64 33.16 -16.58
CA GLN A 33 30.23 31.83 -16.51
C GLN A 33 29.33 30.90 -15.72
N LEU A 34 28.61 30.04 -16.41
CA LEU A 34 28.00 28.86 -15.81
C LEU A 34 29.13 27.87 -15.53
N ASN A 35 29.51 27.78 -14.27
CA ASN A 35 30.26 26.64 -13.79
C ASN A 35 29.43 25.39 -14.14
N THR A 36 29.97 24.54 -14.97
CA THR A 36 29.53 23.19 -15.18
C THR A 36 29.61 22.46 -13.83
N VAL A 37 28.48 22.40 -13.11
CA VAL A 37 28.31 21.46 -12.01
C VAL A 37 28.24 20.09 -12.66
N ALA A 38 29.22 19.27 -12.34
CA ALA A 38 29.29 17.87 -12.73
C ALA A 38 27.97 17.14 -12.36
N ASP A 39 27.64 16.24 -13.26
CA ASP A 39 26.66 15.17 -13.17
C ASP A 39 26.55 14.59 -11.74
N SER A 40 25.71 15.19 -10.89
CA SER A 40 25.27 14.57 -9.66
C SER A 40 24.13 13.64 -10.07
N SER A 41 24.40 12.34 -10.10
CA SER A 41 23.37 11.30 -10.17
C SER A 41 22.15 11.73 -9.35
N ASN A 42 20.99 11.88 -9.99
CA ASN A 42 19.70 12.16 -9.37
C ASN A 42 19.26 10.94 -8.55
N THR A 43 19.98 10.62 -7.48
CA THR A 43 19.58 9.58 -6.53
C THR A 43 18.52 10.18 -5.63
N VAL A 44 17.30 9.65 -5.71
CA VAL A 44 16.22 10.02 -4.81
C VAL A 44 16.57 9.49 -3.42
N SER A 45 16.61 10.38 -2.43
CA SER A 45 16.91 10.06 -1.02
C SER A 45 16.10 10.95 -0.09
N ILE A 46 15.86 10.49 1.13
CA ILE A 46 15.21 11.26 2.18
C ILE A 46 16.27 11.68 3.19
N PRO A 47 16.60 12.97 3.33
CA PRO A 47 17.51 13.43 4.37
C PRO A 47 16.88 13.19 5.74
N TYR A 48 17.66 12.63 6.67
CA TYR A 48 17.20 12.34 8.02
C TYR A 48 18.32 12.47 9.03
N GLU A 49 17.94 12.65 10.29
CA GLU A 49 18.81 12.52 11.45
C GLU A 49 18.33 11.33 12.30
N LYS A 50 19.24 10.40 12.65
CA LYS A 50 18.94 9.22 13.45
C LYS A 50 19.76 9.23 14.75
N TYR A 51 19.12 8.93 15.86
CA TYR A 51 19.78 8.72 17.16
C TYR A 51 18.96 7.74 18.03
N THR A 52 19.58 7.25 19.10
CA THR A 52 18.91 6.32 20.03
C THR A 52 18.96 6.91 21.44
N LEU A 53 17.84 6.88 22.16
CA LEU A 53 17.75 7.26 23.56
C LEU A 53 18.40 6.20 24.46
N GLU A 54 18.72 6.56 25.71
CA GLU A 54 19.32 5.64 26.69
C GLU A 54 18.43 4.40 26.96
N ASN A 55 17.11 4.53 26.81
CA ASN A 55 16.17 3.43 26.98
C ASN A 55 16.00 2.54 25.73
N GLY A 56 16.77 2.81 24.70
CA GLY A 56 16.79 2.02 23.46
C GLY A 56 15.83 2.48 22.37
N LEU A 57 14.99 3.52 22.58
CA LEU A 57 14.11 4.05 21.54
C LEU A 57 14.94 4.64 20.41
N THR A 58 14.75 4.10 19.19
CA THR A 58 15.33 4.69 17.99
C THR A 58 14.47 5.85 17.51
N VAL A 59 15.10 6.99 17.23
CA VAL A 59 14.42 8.21 16.78
C VAL A 59 14.97 8.65 15.43
N ILE A 60 14.07 8.93 14.51
CA ILE A 60 14.38 9.45 13.17
C ILE A 60 13.65 10.76 12.98
N LEU A 61 14.38 11.80 12.56
CA LEU A 61 13.84 13.12 12.29
C LEU A 61 14.10 13.48 10.82
N HIS A 62 13.03 13.90 10.12
CA HIS A 62 13.07 14.40 8.75
C HIS A 62 12.50 15.83 8.71
N GLU A 63 13.36 16.82 8.49
CA GLU A 63 12.97 18.22 8.37
C GLU A 63 12.48 18.53 6.96
N ASP A 64 11.24 19.01 6.86
CA ASP A 64 10.58 19.33 5.58
C ASP A 64 9.58 20.48 5.79
N HIS A 65 9.96 21.67 5.35
CA HIS A 65 9.17 22.90 5.53
C HIS A 65 8.25 23.20 4.35
N SER A 66 8.01 22.25 3.46
CA SER A 66 7.16 22.43 2.27
C SER A 66 5.70 22.70 2.63
N ASP A 67 5.20 22.04 3.67
CA ASP A 67 3.87 22.20 4.24
C ASP A 67 3.95 22.41 5.76
N PRO A 68 3.07 23.22 6.37
CA PRO A 68 3.08 23.45 7.81
C PRO A 68 2.45 22.29 8.59
N LEU A 69 2.80 21.07 8.23
CA LEU A 69 2.32 19.82 8.79
C LEU A 69 3.47 18.99 9.36
N VAL A 70 3.16 18.18 10.35
CA VAL A 70 4.05 17.13 10.83
C VAL A 70 3.35 15.80 10.82
N HIS A 71 4.10 14.76 10.50
CA HIS A 71 3.68 13.36 10.62
C HIS A 71 4.55 12.66 11.65
N VAL A 72 3.91 11.99 12.58
CA VAL A 72 4.57 11.19 13.64
C VAL A 72 4.16 9.75 13.46
N ASP A 73 5.11 8.84 13.45
CA ASP A 73 4.88 7.39 13.40
C ASP A 73 5.65 6.72 14.53
N VAL A 74 4.97 5.93 15.34
CA VAL A 74 5.56 5.04 16.35
C VAL A 74 5.33 3.61 15.87
N THR A 75 6.38 3.01 15.35
CA THR A 75 6.35 1.61 14.87
C THR A 75 7.01 0.70 15.90
N TYR A 76 6.28 -0.32 16.36
CA TYR A 76 6.79 -1.42 17.18
C TYR A 76 7.05 -2.64 16.30
N HIS A 77 8.23 -3.27 16.47
CA HIS A 77 8.59 -4.50 15.75
C HIS A 77 7.90 -5.71 16.38
N VAL A 78 6.59 -5.67 16.39
CA VAL A 78 5.68 -6.70 16.90
C VAL A 78 4.40 -6.73 16.10
N GLY A 79 4.08 -7.88 15.54
CA GLY A 79 2.83 -8.19 14.87
C GLY A 79 2.38 -9.60 15.27
N SER A 80 1.46 -10.19 14.51
CA SER A 80 0.96 -11.53 14.82
C SER A 80 2.02 -12.63 14.75
N ALA A 81 3.15 -12.39 14.10
CA ALA A 81 4.28 -13.34 14.08
C ALA A 81 4.99 -13.52 15.44
N ARG A 82 4.72 -12.63 16.40
CA ARG A 82 5.28 -12.71 17.77
C ARG A 82 4.32 -13.36 18.76
N GLU A 83 3.14 -13.79 18.31
CA GLU A 83 2.14 -14.45 19.10
C GLU A 83 2.49 -15.92 19.32
N GLU A 84 1.95 -16.49 20.37
CA GLU A 84 2.09 -17.92 20.70
C GLU A 84 0.91 -18.72 20.10
N VAL A 85 1.15 -19.98 19.77
CA VAL A 85 0.09 -20.89 19.35
C VAL A 85 -0.97 -20.97 20.43
N GLY A 86 -2.23 -20.72 20.08
CA GLY A 86 -3.35 -20.68 21.02
C GLY A 86 -3.65 -19.31 21.61
N LYS A 87 -2.84 -18.29 21.27
CA LYS A 87 -3.04 -16.90 21.67
C LYS A 87 -2.97 -15.95 20.47
N SER A 88 -3.53 -16.38 19.34
CA SER A 88 -3.54 -15.56 18.12
C SER A 88 -4.49 -14.37 18.21
N GLY A 89 -4.16 -13.28 17.53
CA GLY A 89 -4.93 -12.04 17.51
C GLY A 89 -4.51 -11.00 18.54
N PHE A 90 -3.50 -11.28 19.36
CA PHE A 90 -3.08 -10.38 20.44
C PHE A 90 -2.49 -9.06 19.94
N ALA A 91 -1.67 -9.09 18.91
CA ALA A 91 -1.07 -7.86 18.36
C ALA A 91 -2.15 -6.90 17.85
N HIS A 92 -3.15 -7.42 17.13
CA HIS A 92 -4.29 -6.66 16.65
C HIS A 92 -5.23 -6.24 17.79
N PHE A 93 -5.49 -7.12 18.75
CA PHE A 93 -6.26 -6.76 19.95
C PHE A 93 -5.57 -5.63 20.71
N PHE A 94 -4.23 -5.67 20.78
CA PHE A 94 -3.46 -4.60 21.41
C PHE A 94 -3.56 -3.27 20.65
N GLU A 95 -3.58 -3.29 19.33
CA GLU A 95 -3.84 -2.09 18.53
C GLU A 95 -5.12 -1.38 19.01
N HIS A 96 -6.23 -2.12 19.18
CA HIS A 96 -7.47 -1.57 19.72
C HIS A 96 -7.33 -1.03 21.15
N MET A 97 -6.66 -1.76 22.02
CA MET A 97 -6.46 -1.36 23.41
C MET A 97 -5.65 -0.06 23.55
N MET A 98 -4.74 0.21 22.62
CA MET A 98 -3.91 1.40 22.60
C MET A 98 -4.70 2.70 22.42
N PHE A 99 -5.95 2.63 21.99
CA PHE A 99 -6.85 3.78 21.86
C PHE A 99 -7.81 3.94 23.05
N GLN A 100 -7.80 3.02 24.01
CA GLN A 100 -8.71 3.01 25.15
C GLN A 100 -8.20 3.86 26.34
N GLY A 101 -7.30 4.83 26.05
CA GLY A 101 -6.70 5.72 27.04
C GLY A 101 -5.46 5.14 27.70
N SER A 102 -4.83 5.97 28.51
CA SER A 102 -3.66 5.68 29.31
C SER A 102 -3.78 6.35 30.68
N LYS A 103 -2.78 6.30 31.53
CA LYS A 103 -2.87 6.88 32.88
C LYS A 103 -3.34 8.34 32.92
N HIS A 104 -2.85 9.18 32.01
CA HIS A 104 -3.13 10.61 31.98
C HIS A 104 -4.05 11.04 30.83
N VAL A 105 -4.37 10.12 29.94
CA VAL A 105 -5.24 10.32 28.77
C VAL A 105 -6.49 9.47 28.95
N ALA A 106 -7.67 10.11 29.06
CA ALA A 106 -8.92 9.41 29.22
C ALA A 106 -9.28 8.60 27.98
N ASP A 107 -10.20 7.66 28.13
CA ASP A 107 -10.75 6.86 27.06
C ASP A 107 -11.27 7.71 25.89
N GLU A 108 -11.03 7.30 24.63
CA GLU A 108 -11.36 8.01 23.40
C GLU A 108 -10.68 9.41 23.25
N GLN A 109 -9.94 9.87 24.25
CA GLN A 109 -9.37 11.21 24.23
C GLN A 109 -8.25 11.34 23.19
N HIS A 110 -7.57 10.26 22.80
CA HIS A 110 -6.61 10.26 21.68
C HIS A 110 -7.27 10.78 20.39
N PHE A 111 -8.37 10.16 19.98
CA PHE A 111 -9.12 10.57 18.78
C PHE A 111 -9.59 12.01 18.88
N LYS A 112 -10.15 12.37 20.04
CA LYS A 112 -10.68 13.71 20.26
C LYS A 112 -9.60 14.78 20.17
N VAL A 113 -8.48 14.61 20.85
CA VAL A 113 -7.39 15.60 20.89
C VAL A 113 -6.79 15.80 19.51
N ILE A 114 -6.51 14.74 18.77
CA ILE A 114 -5.94 14.83 17.42
C ILE A 114 -6.94 15.49 16.45
N THR A 115 -8.21 15.07 16.47
CA THR A 115 -9.25 15.64 15.60
C THR A 115 -9.49 17.12 15.90
N GLU A 116 -9.61 17.50 17.19
CA GLU A 116 -9.77 18.90 17.60
C GLU A 116 -8.50 19.74 17.31
N SER A 117 -7.35 19.12 17.17
CA SER A 117 -6.11 19.76 16.72
C SER A 117 -6.02 19.92 15.20
N GLY A 118 -7.05 19.52 14.45
CA GLY A 118 -7.09 19.61 12.98
C GLY A 118 -6.32 18.49 12.28
N GLY A 119 -6.00 17.41 12.97
CA GLY A 119 -5.25 16.27 12.45
C GLY A 119 -6.10 15.03 12.19
N ASN A 120 -5.44 13.99 11.73
CA ASN A 120 -5.95 12.63 11.62
C ASN A 120 -4.96 11.66 12.26
N LEU A 121 -5.47 10.48 12.66
CA LEU A 121 -4.67 9.41 13.26
C LEU A 121 -5.18 8.05 12.83
N ASN A 122 -4.32 7.06 12.91
CA ASN A 122 -4.69 5.65 12.74
C ASN A 122 -3.70 4.73 13.46
N GLY A 123 -4.08 3.46 13.62
CA GLY A 123 -3.21 2.35 13.94
C GLY A 123 -3.33 1.27 12.88
N THR A 124 -2.29 0.48 12.69
CA THR A 124 -2.32 -0.70 11.83
C THR A 124 -1.46 -1.81 12.39
N THR A 125 -1.94 -3.05 12.26
CA THR A 125 -1.19 -4.24 12.62
C THR A 125 -1.12 -5.19 11.43
N ASN A 126 0.07 -5.73 11.18
CA ASN A 126 0.27 -6.83 10.24
C ASN A 126 1.00 -7.99 10.94
N THR A 127 1.51 -8.94 10.17
CA THR A 127 2.24 -10.08 10.70
C THR A 127 3.51 -9.67 11.47
N ASP A 128 4.19 -8.59 11.07
CA ASP A 128 5.55 -8.32 11.50
C ASP A 128 5.69 -7.04 12.34
N ARG A 129 4.74 -6.09 12.21
CA ARG A 129 4.79 -4.82 12.95
C ARG A 129 3.41 -4.31 13.34
N THR A 130 3.36 -3.45 14.37
CA THR A 130 2.22 -2.60 14.75
C THR A 130 2.68 -1.16 14.78
N ASN A 131 1.96 -0.23 14.13
CA ASN A 131 2.30 1.18 14.21
C ASN A 131 1.08 2.06 14.51
N TYR A 132 1.36 3.22 15.07
CA TYR A 132 0.41 4.29 15.35
C TYR A 132 0.97 5.56 14.74
N PHE A 133 0.14 6.31 14.04
CA PHE A 133 0.61 7.49 13.34
C PHE A 133 -0.45 8.60 13.29
N GLU A 134 0.03 9.83 13.31
CA GLU A 134 -0.75 11.04 13.26
C GLU A 134 -0.17 12.03 12.26
N THR A 135 -1.05 12.74 11.54
CA THR A 135 -0.71 13.94 10.79
C THR A 135 -1.45 15.12 11.40
N VAL A 136 -0.72 16.13 11.84
CA VAL A 136 -1.27 17.33 12.50
C VAL A 136 -0.59 18.60 11.97
N PRO A 137 -1.20 19.79 12.15
CA PRO A 137 -0.49 21.06 11.99
C PRO A 137 0.77 21.11 12.88
N ALA A 138 1.86 21.68 12.37
CA ALA A 138 3.18 21.66 13.02
C ALA A 138 3.18 22.18 14.48
N ASN A 139 2.32 23.16 14.77
CA ASN A 139 2.17 23.72 16.13
C ASN A 139 1.55 22.76 17.15
N GLN A 140 1.11 21.58 16.73
CA GLN A 140 0.50 20.56 17.59
C GLN A 140 1.48 19.43 17.97
N LEU A 141 2.70 19.42 17.43
CA LEU A 141 3.67 18.32 17.60
C LEU A 141 3.91 17.97 19.07
N GLU A 142 4.06 18.95 19.97
CA GLU A 142 4.30 18.66 21.40
C GLU A 142 3.14 17.87 22.02
N LYS A 143 1.87 18.12 21.60
CA LYS A 143 0.72 17.35 22.08
C LYS A 143 0.77 15.90 21.60
N VAL A 144 1.15 15.67 20.34
CA VAL A 144 1.29 14.32 19.79
C VAL A 144 2.35 13.55 20.56
N LEU A 145 3.51 14.13 20.78
CA LEU A 145 4.59 13.50 21.54
C LEU A 145 4.19 13.20 22.99
N TRP A 146 3.39 14.07 23.60
CA TRP A 146 2.82 13.82 24.94
C TRP A 146 1.86 12.62 24.91
N LEU A 147 0.93 12.55 23.94
CA LEU A 147 -0.02 11.44 23.79
C LEU A 147 0.70 10.11 23.57
N GLU A 148 1.61 10.07 22.57
CA GLU A 148 2.34 8.87 22.22
C GLU A 148 3.22 8.34 23.36
N SER A 149 3.90 9.24 24.06
CA SER A 149 4.72 8.86 25.22
C SER A 149 3.88 8.36 26.39
N ASP A 150 2.66 8.89 26.59
CA ASP A 150 1.77 8.41 27.64
C ASP A 150 1.23 7.02 27.28
N ARG A 151 0.88 6.81 26.01
CA ARG A 151 0.50 5.50 25.48
C ARG A 151 1.64 4.48 25.64
N MET A 152 2.87 4.81 25.25
CA MET A 152 4.03 3.91 25.35
C MET A 152 4.37 3.56 26.80
N GLY A 153 4.39 4.53 27.70
CA GLY A 153 4.91 4.34 29.06
C GLY A 153 3.85 4.00 30.11
N TYR A 154 2.59 4.39 29.90
CA TYR A 154 1.58 4.43 30.97
C TYR A 154 0.23 3.79 30.57
N LEU A 155 0.17 3.03 29.48
CA LEU A 155 -1.03 2.37 29.00
C LEU A 155 -1.59 1.39 30.02
N LEU A 156 -0.74 0.51 30.59
CA LEU A 156 -1.18 -0.61 31.40
C LEU A 156 -1.92 -0.19 32.68
N GLU A 157 -1.71 1.03 33.17
CA GLU A 157 -2.43 1.57 34.33
C GLU A 157 -3.91 1.87 34.00
N ALA A 158 -4.26 2.05 32.72
CA ALA A 158 -5.63 2.27 32.27
C ALA A 158 -6.32 1.00 31.73
N VAL A 159 -5.59 -0.11 31.61
CA VAL A 159 -6.13 -1.39 31.14
C VAL A 159 -6.80 -2.13 32.30
N ASP A 160 -8.12 -2.25 32.24
CA ASP A 160 -8.95 -3.00 33.18
C ASP A 160 -9.76 -4.10 32.49
N GLN A 161 -10.42 -4.96 33.29
CA GLN A 161 -11.22 -6.08 32.77
C GLN A 161 -12.37 -5.60 31.87
N THR A 162 -12.99 -4.47 32.19
CA THR A 162 -14.14 -3.98 31.42
C THR A 162 -13.74 -3.55 30.02
N LYS A 163 -12.66 -2.78 29.91
CA LYS A 163 -12.09 -2.36 28.60
C LYS A 163 -11.63 -3.58 27.79
N PHE A 164 -10.97 -4.52 28.46
CA PHE A 164 -10.54 -5.77 27.85
C PHE A 164 -11.71 -6.52 27.22
N GLU A 165 -12.80 -6.77 27.98
CA GLU A 165 -13.96 -7.47 27.45
C GLU A 165 -14.65 -6.72 26.32
N ASN A 166 -14.79 -5.40 26.44
CA ASN A 166 -15.37 -4.57 25.38
C ASN A 166 -14.57 -4.67 24.08
N GLN A 167 -13.25 -4.60 24.16
CA GLN A 167 -12.40 -4.70 22.97
C GLN A 167 -12.32 -6.13 22.42
N ARG A 168 -12.37 -7.15 23.27
CA ARG A 168 -12.53 -8.56 22.84
C ARG A 168 -13.74 -8.72 21.94
N GLU A 169 -14.90 -8.26 22.38
CA GLU A 169 -16.13 -8.34 21.59
C GLU A 169 -16.05 -7.49 20.32
N THR A 170 -15.37 -6.35 20.36
CA THR A 170 -15.15 -5.50 19.18
C THR A 170 -14.32 -6.24 18.12
N VAL A 171 -13.19 -6.85 18.48
CA VAL A 171 -12.34 -7.62 17.58
C VAL A 171 -13.07 -8.86 17.03
N LYS A 172 -13.83 -9.57 17.85
CA LYS A 172 -14.66 -10.70 17.40
C LYS A 172 -15.72 -10.26 16.38
N ASN A 173 -16.39 -9.14 16.64
CA ASN A 173 -17.36 -8.56 15.71
C ASN A 173 -16.70 -8.12 14.40
N GLU A 174 -15.51 -7.54 14.45
CA GLU A 174 -14.73 -7.17 13.28
C GLU A 174 -14.34 -8.41 12.45
N ARG A 175 -13.86 -9.47 13.12
CA ARG A 175 -13.57 -10.74 12.44
C ARG A 175 -14.81 -11.28 11.75
N ALA A 176 -15.94 -11.29 12.45
CA ALA A 176 -17.22 -11.74 11.87
C ALA A 176 -17.60 -10.93 10.63
N GLN A 177 -17.36 -9.61 10.61
CA GLN A 177 -17.71 -8.73 9.49
C GLN A 177 -16.70 -8.82 8.33
N ARG A 178 -15.40 -8.84 8.63
CA ARG A 178 -14.34 -8.72 7.61
C ARG A 178 -13.80 -10.04 7.11
N VAL A 179 -14.02 -11.14 7.87
CA VAL A 179 -13.50 -12.47 7.52
C VAL A 179 -14.64 -13.48 7.39
N ASP A 180 -15.37 -13.79 8.47
CA ASP A 180 -16.27 -14.93 8.50
C ASP A 180 -17.52 -14.73 7.62
N ASN A 181 -18.06 -13.51 7.54
CA ASN A 181 -19.22 -13.16 6.71
C ASN A 181 -18.86 -12.43 5.41
N GLN A 182 -17.58 -12.06 5.20
CA GLN A 182 -17.12 -11.43 3.98
C GLN A 182 -16.94 -12.49 2.88
N PRO A 183 -17.53 -12.31 1.70
CA PRO A 183 -17.24 -13.19 0.57
C PRO A 183 -15.73 -13.32 0.33
N TYR A 184 -15.25 -14.54 0.17
CA TYR A 184 -13.83 -14.91 0.06
C TYR A 184 -12.95 -14.60 1.29
N GLY A 185 -13.51 -14.17 2.43
CA GLY A 185 -12.73 -13.73 3.60
C GLY A 185 -11.88 -14.83 4.20
N LEU A 186 -12.46 -16.02 4.38
CA LEU A 186 -11.77 -17.19 4.96
C LEU A 186 -10.64 -17.77 4.07
N ARG A 187 -10.53 -17.35 2.81
CA ARG A 187 -9.47 -17.86 1.92
C ARG A 187 -8.07 -17.57 2.42
N PHE A 188 -7.87 -16.43 3.11
CA PHE A 188 -6.57 -16.04 3.64
C PHE A 188 -6.12 -16.98 4.77
N GLU A 189 -7.04 -17.30 5.68
CA GLU A 189 -6.79 -18.22 6.79
C GLU A 189 -6.49 -19.63 6.28
N LEU A 190 -7.33 -20.15 5.38
CA LEU A 190 -7.13 -21.48 4.79
C LEU A 190 -5.84 -21.57 3.95
N ASN A 191 -5.48 -20.51 3.23
CA ASN A 191 -4.22 -20.47 2.49
C ASN A 191 -3.02 -20.53 3.44
N GLY A 192 -3.04 -19.73 4.52
CA GLY A 192 -1.98 -19.73 5.53
C GLY A 192 -1.82 -21.09 6.21
N GLU A 193 -2.92 -21.70 6.67
CA GLU A 193 -2.90 -23.03 7.29
C GLU A 193 -2.44 -24.14 6.34
N ALA A 194 -2.76 -24.02 5.05
CA ALA A 194 -2.34 -24.99 4.05
C ALA A 194 -0.91 -24.80 3.57
N LEU A 195 -0.38 -23.58 3.62
CA LEU A 195 0.97 -23.26 3.15
C LEU A 195 2.01 -23.49 4.23
N TYR A 196 1.77 -23.00 5.44
CA TYR A 196 2.71 -23.02 6.55
C TYR A 196 2.46 -24.22 7.48
N PRO A 197 3.51 -24.83 8.04
CA PRO A 197 3.34 -25.86 9.06
C PRO A 197 2.70 -25.28 10.33
N GLU A 198 2.06 -26.14 11.11
CA GLU A 198 1.52 -25.77 12.42
C GLU A 198 2.61 -25.17 13.32
N GLY A 199 2.29 -24.02 13.95
CA GLY A 199 3.24 -23.28 14.77
C GLY A 199 4.13 -22.28 14.01
N HIS A 200 4.13 -22.29 12.66
CA HIS A 200 4.80 -21.25 11.92
C HIS A 200 4.11 -19.90 12.13
N PRO A 201 4.85 -18.80 12.38
CA PRO A 201 4.25 -17.49 12.69
C PRO A 201 3.26 -16.94 11.67
N TYR A 202 3.29 -17.42 10.44
CA TYR A 202 2.37 -17.01 9.37
C TYR A 202 1.24 -18.01 9.08
N SER A 203 1.08 -19.04 9.92
CA SER A 203 0.00 -20.01 9.74
C SER A 203 -1.36 -19.53 10.23
N TRP A 204 -1.46 -18.38 10.90
CA TRP A 204 -2.70 -17.74 11.32
C TRP A 204 -2.80 -16.29 10.84
N MET A 205 -4.02 -15.76 10.81
CA MET A 205 -4.28 -14.37 10.45
C MET A 205 -4.02 -13.43 11.62
N THR A 206 -3.64 -12.19 11.33
CA THR A 206 -3.41 -11.12 12.32
C THR A 206 -4.61 -10.86 13.23
N ILE A 207 -5.85 -11.05 12.73
CA ILE A 207 -7.05 -10.89 13.53
C ILE A 207 -7.27 -12.04 14.55
N GLY A 208 -6.55 -13.14 14.39
CA GLY A 208 -6.59 -14.31 15.27
C GLY A 208 -7.85 -15.17 15.13
N TYR A 209 -7.88 -16.27 15.87
CA TYR A 209 -9.04 -17.16 15.96
C TYR A 209 -9.95 -16.75 17.13
N VAL A 210 -11.27 -16.93 16.97
CA VAL A 210 -12.24 -16.59 18.02
C VAL A 210 -11.96 -17.40 19.29
N GLU A 211 -11.63 -18.69 19.13
CA GLU A 211 -11.32 -19.59 20.24
C GLU A 211 -10.09 -19.14 21.05
N ASP A 212 -9.10 -18.53 20.39
CA ASP A 212 -7.94 -17.98 21.07
C ASP A 212 -8.30 -16.71 21.83
N LEU A 213 -9.06 -15.81 21.18
CA LEU A 213 -9.56 -14.59 21.83
C LEU A 213 -10.45 -14.87 23.04
N ASP A 214 -11.25 -15.95 23.01
CA ASP A 214 -12.12 -16.35 24.13
C ASP A 214 -11.35 -16.97 25.31
N ARG A 215 -10.18 -17.52 25.04
CA ARG A 215 -9.36 -18.28 26.00
C ARG A 215 -8.50 -17.40 26.89
N VAL A 216 -8.04 -16.28 26.35
CA VAL A 216 -7.06 -15.38 26.98
C VAL A 216 -7.71 -14.43 27.99
N ASP A 217 -6.91 -13.91 28.93
CA ASP A 217 -7.36 -12.96 29.93
C ASP A 217 -6.57 -11.63 29.86
N VAL A 218 -6.94 -10.68 30.73
CA VAL A 218 -6.31 -9.36 30.77
C VAL A 218 -4.82 -9.43 31.20
N ASN A 219 -4.42 -10.47 31.91
CA ASN A 219 -3.03 -10.64 32.35
C ASN A 219 -2.15 -11.14 31.21
N ASP A 220 -2.67 -12.05 30.39
CA ASP A 220 -2.00 -12.47 29.14
C ASP A 220 -1.74 -11.27 28.24
N LEU A 221 -2.74 -10.38 28.10
CA LEU A 221 -2.60 -9.15 27.33
C LEU A 221 -1.51 -8.23 27.92
N LYS A 222 -1.53 -8.02 29.23
CA LYS A 222 -0.52 -7.21 29.92
C LYS A 222 0.89 -7.81 29.79
N ALA A 223 1.03 -9.14 29.82
CA ALA A 223 2.28 -9.83 29.62
C ALA A 223 2.83 -9.61 28.21
N PHE A 224 1.96 -9.72 27.20
CA PHE A 224 2.32 -9.45 25.79
C PHE A 224 2.82 -8.02 25.60
N PHE A 225 2.16 -7.01 26.18
CA PHE A 225 2.64 -5.62 26.12
C PHE A 225 4.02 -5.47 26.73
N LYS A 226 4.19 -5.94 27.98
CA LYS A 226 5.48 -5.84 28.67
C LYS A 226 6.61 -6.49 27.89
N ARG A 227 6.32 -7.58 27.17
CA ARG A 227 7.31 -8.29 26.37
C ARG A 227 7.71 -7.55 25.10
N TRP A 228 6.77 -6.88 24.41
CA TRP A 228 6.98 -6.44 23.04
C TRP A 228 6.90 -4.93 22.83
N TYR A 229 6.16 -4.17 23.65
CA TYR A 229 5.89 -2.74 23.42
C TYR A 229 6.80 -1.80 24.21
N GLY A 230 8.01 -2.24 24.54
CA GLY A 230 9.03 -1.38 25.15
C GLY A 230 9.67 -0.43 24.14
N PRO A 231 10.22 0.72 24.61
CA PRO A 231 10.89 1.68 23.74
C PRO A 231 12.07 1.08 22.96
N ASN A 232 12.75 0.08 23.51
CA ASN A 232 13.86 -0.62 22.84
C ASN A 232 13.41 -1.57 21.71
N ASN A 233 12.11 -1.71 21.46
CA ASN A 233 11.52 -2.43 20.33
C ASN A 233 10.68 -1.48 19.46
N ALA A 234 10.93 -0.18 19.54
CA ALA A 234 10.16 0.84 18.83
C ALA A 234 11.05 1.80 18.05
N VAL A 235 10.51 2.29 16.96
CA VAL A 235 11.06 3.38 16.14
C VAL A 235 10.07 4.53 16.17
N LEU A 236 10.51 5.70 16.63
CA LEU A 236 9.77 6.96 16.58
C LEU A 236 10.29 7.77 15.38
N THR A 237 9.49 7.91 14.36
CA THR A 237 9.82 8.69 13.16
C THR A 237 8.96 9.95 13.11
N ILE A 238 9.59 11.11 12.99
CA ILE A 238 8.92 12.41 12.95
C ILE A 238 9.41 13.14 11.71
N GLY A 239 8.48 13.56 10.84
CA GLY A 239 8.83 14.34 9.66
C GLY A 239 7.87 15.51 9.45
N GLY A 240 8.35 16.53 8.73
CA GLY A 240 7.60 17.72 8.37
C GLY A 240 8.19 19.01 8.88
N ASP A 241 7.35 20.03 9.09
CA ASP A 241 7.76 21.36 9.53
C ASP A 241 8.16 21.34 11.01
N ILE A 242 9.37 20.88 11.27
CA ILE A 242 9.95 20.72 12.61
C ILE A 242 11.20 21.56 12.81
N ASP A 243 11.38 22.05 14.03
CA ASP A 243 12.68 22.48 14.55
C ASP A 243 13.35 21.26 15.20
N VAL A 244 14.42 20.77 14.59
CA VAL A 244 15.12 19.56 15.03
C VAL A 244 15.61 19.66 16.48
N ALA A 245 16.17 20.80 16.90
CA ALA A 245 16.69 20.95 18.26
C ALA A 245 15.57 20.93 19.30
N LYS A 246 14.47 21.62 19.03
CA LYS A 246 13.29 21.67 19.89
C LYS A 246 12.59 20.31 19.94
N THR A 247 12.46 19.63 18.80
CA THR A 247 11.88 18.29 18.70
C THR A 247 12.69 17.28 19.52
N LYS A 248 14.01 17.29 19.44
CA LYS A 248 14.89 16.47 20.28
C LYS A 248 14.68 16.72 21.78
N ALA A 249 14.56 17.99 22.16
CA ALA A 249 14.30 18.34 23.55
C ALA A 249 12.94 17.77 24.03
N TRP A 250 11.90 17.83 23.21
CA TRP A 250 10.60 17.24 23.52
C TRP A 250 10.64 15.71 23.55
N VAL A 251 11.30 15.07 22.59
CA VAL A 251 11.47 13.62 22.58
C VAL A 251 12.17 13.16 23.87
N ASN A 252 13.27 13.79 24.25
CA ASN A 252 13.96 13.48 25.51
C ASN A 252 13.07 13.69 26.74
N LYS A 253 12.30 14.80 26.77
CA LYS A 253 11.38 15.12 27.88
C LYS A 253 10.30 14.05 28.04
N TYR A 254 9.67 13.64 26.95
CA TYR A 254 8.49 12.79 27.00
C TYR A 254 8.82 11.30 27.00
N PHE A 255 9.80 10.86 26.23
CA PHE A 255 10.14 9.44 26.06
C PHE A 255 11.36 9.00 26.89
N GLY A 256 12.27 9.91 27.25
CA GLY A 256 13.54 9.55 27.89
C GLY A 256 13.41 8.89 29.27
N GLU A 257 12.31 9.13 29.98
CA GLU A 257 12.06 8.56 31.32
C GLU A 257 11.33 7.21 31.28
N ILE A 258 10.85 6.79 30.10
CA ILE A 258 10.16 5.50 29.95
C ILE A 258 11.22 4.39 30.05
N PRO A 259 11.05 3.42 30.97
CA PRO A 259 12.03 2.35 31.13
C PRO A 259 12.08 1.45 29.88
N SER A 260 13.27 0.91 29.64
CA SER A 260 13.49 -0.09 28.58
C SER A 260 12.68 -1.35 28.84
N GLY A 261 12.15 -1.97 27.80
CA GLY A 261 11.56 -3.30 27.86
C GLY A 261 12.61 -4.42 27.91
N PRO A 262 12.20 -5.70 27.97
CA PRO A 262 13.10 -6.83 27.82
C PRO A 262 13.84 -6.78 26.48
N LYS A 263 15.03 -7.40 26.42
CA LYS A 263 15.74 -7.53 25.15
C LYS A 263 14.89 -8.28 24.13
N VAL A 264 14.73 -7.72 22.97
CA VAL A 264 14.10 -8.37 21.80
C VAL A 264 15.20 -8.83 20.86
N GLU A 265 15.06 -10.05 20.35
CA GLU A 265 15.95 -10.60 19.35
C GLU A 265 15.26 -10.52 17.99
N GLU A 266 16.05 -10.19 16.95
CA GLU A 266 15.57 -10.20 15.58
C GLU A 266 15.15 -11.63 15.19
N PRO A 267 14.04 -11.80 14.48
CA PRO A 267 13.61 -13.12 14.05
C PRO A 267 14.45 -13.62 12.90
N GLU A 268 14.77 -14.91 12.91
CA GLU A 268 15.41 -15.55 11.77
C GLU A 268 14.37 -15.81 10.66
N PRO A 269 14.74 -15.65 9.38
CA PRO A 269 13.87 -16.02 8.26
C PRO A 269 13.43 -17.49 8.31
N GLN A 270 12.17 -17.75 7.98
CA GLN A 270 11.56 -19.08 8.05
C GLN A 270 10.83 -19.45 6.73
N PRO A 271 11.50 -19.41 5.56
CA PRO A 271 10.86 -19.83 4.33
C PRO A 271 10.53 -21.33 4.38
N VAL A 272 9.40 -21.70 3.78
CA VAL A 272 8.91 -23.09 3.81
C VAL A 272 8.99 -23.74 2.44
N THR A 273 8.89 -25.06 2.42
CA THR A 273 8.75 -25.90 1.21
C THR A 273 7.59 -26.86 1.39
N LEU A 274 6.96 -27.27 0.30
CA LEU A 274 5.90 -28.25 0.30
C LEU A 274 6.39 -29.56 -0.33
N ASP A 275 6.15 -30.68 0.36
CA ASP A 275 6.51 -32.01 -0.15
C ASP A 275 5.56 -32.47 -1.26
N GLU A 276 4.32 -31.95 -1.27
CA GLU A 276 3.28 -32.23 -2.26
C GLU A 276 2.37 -31.01 -2.48
N THR A 277 1.69 -30.99 -3.61
CA THR A 277 0.65 -30.00 -3.87
C THR A 277 -0.60 -30.28 -3.04
N ARG A 278 -1.07 -29.27 -2.30
CA ARG A 278 -2.22 -29.34 -1.41
C ARG A 278 -3.45 -28.70 -2.06
N TYR A 279 -4.50 -29.47 -2.23
CA TYR A 279 -5.79 -28.98 -2.74
C TYR A 279 -6.73 -28.68 -1.59
N VAL A 280 -7.24 -27.44 -1.56
CA VAL A 280 -8.17 -26.92 -0.54
C VAL A 280 -9.45 -26.46 -1.21
N THR A 281 -10.62 -26.77 -0.63
CA THR A 281 -11.91 -26.29 -1.14
C THR A 281 -12.66 -25.55 -0.04
N LEU A 282 -13.04 -24.31 -0.34
CA LEU A 282 -13.91 -23.47 0.49
C LEU A 282 -15.26 -23.29 -0.21
N GLU A 283 -16.33 -23.73 0.44
CA GLU A 283 -17.69 -23.39 0.04
C GLU A 283 -18.13 -22.09 0.72
N ASP A 284 -18.40 -21.05 -0.07
CA ASP A 284 -18.71 -19.73 0.45
C ASP A 284 -19.93 -19.09 -0.22
N LYS A 285 -20.45 -18.00 0.38
CA LYS A 285 -21.57 -17.19 -0.16
C LYS A 285 -21.08 -16.28 -1.29
N VAL A 286 -20.57 -16.89 -2.34
CA VAL A 286 -20.05 -16.19 -3.52
C VAL A 286 -20.84 -16.57 -4.77
N HIS A 287 -20.85 -15.70 -5.78
CA HIS A 287 -21.43 -15.98 -7.08
C HIS A 287 -20.38 -16.43 -8.10
N LEU A 288 -19.17 -15.90 -7.98
CA LEU A 288 -18.07 -16.20 -8.89
C LEU A 288 -17.10 -17.16 -8.21
N PRO A 289 -16.82 -18.34 -8.78
CA PRO A 289 -15.77 -19.23 -8.28
C PRO A 289 -14.41 -18.56 -8.42
N LEU A 290 -13.54 -18.78 -7.42
CA LEU A 290 -12.18 -18.25 -7.40
C LEU A 290 -11.17 -19.40 -7.30
N LEU A 291 -10.13 -19.32 -8.12
CA LEU A 291 -8.95 -20.19 -8.03
C LEU A 291 -7.76 -19.36 -7.56
N GLN A 292 -7.10 -19.81 -6.50
CA GLN A 292 -5.83 -19.27 -6.04
C GLN A 292 -4.79 -20.39 -5.99
N ILE A 293 -3.62 -20.15 -6.57
CA ILE A 293 -2.47 -21.05 -6.49
C ILE A 293 -1.36 -20.28 -5.79
N THR A 294 -0.84 -20.84 -4.68
CA THR A 294 0.18 -20.19 -3.86
C THR A 294 1.41 -21.06 -3.76
N TYR A 295 2.55 -20.51 -4.18
CA TYR A 295 3.87 -21.14 -4.06
C TYR A 295 4.64 -20.49 -2.90
N PRO A 296 5.25 -21.26 -2.00
CA PRO A 296 6.19 -20.72 -1.03
C PRO A 296 7.47 -20.26 -1.74
N THR A 297 8.06 -19.15 -1.28
CA THR A 297 9.27 -18.61 -1.90
C THR A 297 10.34 -18.26 -0.85
N VAL A 298 10.84 -17.06 -0.85
CA VAL A 298 11.96 -16.59 -0.03
C VAL A 298 11.47 -15.80 1.20
N TYR A 299 12.20 -14.79 1.63
CA TYR A 299 11.90 -13.85 2.71
C TYR A 299 12.29 -12.45 2.27
N GLY A 300 11.88 -11.42 3.01
CA GLY A 300 12.12 -10.02 2.69
C GLY A 300 13.59 -9.69 2.45
N ARG A 301 13.90 -8.98 1.40
CA ARG A 301 15.25 -8.60 0.91
C ARG A 301 16.20 -9.76 0.57
N HIS A 302 15.68 -10.98 0.40
CA HIS A 302 16.45 -12.05 -0.22
C HIS A 302 16.83 -11.67 -1.66
N GLU A 303 17.96 -12.16 -2.18
CA GLU A 303 18.43 -11.86 -3.55
C GLU A 303 17.41 -12.22 -4.65
N ASP A 304 16.57 -13.22 -4.40
CA ASP A 304 15.52 -13.69 -5.34
C ASP A 304 14.20 -12.90 -5.23
N GLU A 305 14.03 -12.01 -4.24
CA GLU A 305 12.79 -11.25 -4.05
C GLU A 305 12.50 -10.33 -5.26
N ALA A 306 13.42 -9.44 -5.62
CA ALA A 306 13.22 -8.52 -6.73
C ALA A 306 12.99 -9.24 -8.08
N PRO A 307 13.71 -10.32 -8.45
CA PRO A 307 13.37 -11.13 -9.61
C PRO A 307 11.97 -11.76 -9.55
N LEU A 308 11.48 -12.19 -8.38
CA LEU A 308 10.14 -12.75 -8.19
C LEU A 308 9.05 -11.67 -8.33
N ASP A 309 9.28 -10.47 -7.81
CA ASP A 309 8.37 -9.33 -7.99
C ASP A 309 8.25 -8.95 -9.48
N VAL A 310 9.38 -8.91 -10.18
CA VAL A 310 9.41 -8.67 -11.64
C VAL A 310 8.67 -9.78 -12.39
N LEU A 311 8.85 -11.04 -12.00
CA LEU A 311 8.09 -12.16 -12.57
C LEU A 311 6.58 -12.00 -12.35
N ALA A 312 6.17 -11.60 -11.15
CA ALA A 312 4.77 -11.40 -10.83
C ALA A 312 4.13 -10.30 -11.70
N ASP A 313 4.82 -9.19 -11.90
CA ASP A 313 4.36 -8.10 -12.77
C ASP A 313 4.27 -8.54 -14.25
N ILE A 314 5.26 -9.24 -14.77
CA ILE A 314 5.25 -9.77 -16.15
C ILE A 314 4.07 -10.71 -16.38
N LEU A 315 3.76 -11.58 -15.40
CA LEU A 315 2.65 -12.54 -15.52
C LEU A 315 1.28 -11.89 -15.30
N GLY A 316 1.14 -10.95 -14.34
CA GLY A 316 -0.16 -10.44 -13.89
C GLY A 316 -0.27 -8.92 -13.75
N GLY A 317 0.74 -8.13 -14.11
CA GLY A 317 0.80 -6.67 -13.99
C GLY A 317 -0.01 -5.93 -15.06
N GLY A 318 -1.35 -5.87 -14.92
CA GLY A 318 -2.20 -5.05 -15.78
C GLY A 318 -2.43 -5.59 -17.19
N LYS A 319 -2.81 -4.68 -18.13
CA LYS A 319 -3.29 -5.03 -19.49
C LYS A 319 -2.23 -5.64 -20.41
N THR A 320 -0.97 -5.51 -20.09
CA THR A 320 0.16 -6.04 -20.89
C THR A 320 0.59 -7.44 -20.47
N SER A 321 0.05 -7.94 -19.36
CA SER A 321 0.42 -9.23 -18.78
C SER A 321 -0.16 -10.41 -19.52
N LEU A 322 0.48 -11.58 -19.39
CA LEU A 322 -0.01 -12.81 -19.99
C LEU A 322 -1.35 -13.26 -19.39
N PHE A 323 -1.56 -13.06 -18.10
CA PHE A 323 -2.82 -13.40 -17.44
C PHE A 323 -3.97 -12.53 -17.92
N TYR A 324 -3.74 -11.23 -18.13
CA TYR A 324 -4.75 -10.39 -18.78
C TYR A 324 -5.09 -10.90 -20.18
N LYS A 325 -4.08 -11.17 -21.02
CA LYS A 325 -4.25 -11.65 -22.39
C LYS A 325 -5.07 -12.94 -22.44
N ASN A 326 -4.67 -13.96 -21.67
CA ASN A 326 -5.19 -15.32 -21.84
C ASN A 326 -6.45 -15.61 -21.00
N LEU A 327 -6.67 -14.84 -19.92
CA LEU A 327 -7.82 -15.08 -19.04
C LEU A 327 -8.86 -13.96 -19.13
N VAL A 328 -8.45 -12.70 -18.98
CA VAL A 328 -9.41 -11.58 -18.89
C VAL A 328 -9.91 -11.18 -20.28
N LYS A 329 -9.00 -10.97 -21.23
CA LYS A 329 -9.35 -10.57 -22.60
C LYS A 329 -10.15 -11.67 -23.32
N GLU A 330 -9.82 -12.93 -23.08
CA GLU A 330 -10.55 -14.09 -23.59
C GLU A 330 -11.88 -14.34 -22.84
N GLY A 331 -12.15 -13.58 -21.78
CA GLY A 331 -13.35 -13.68 -20.95
C GLY A 331 -13.45 -14.97 -20.14
N MET A 332 -12.35 -15.68 -19.92
CA MET A 332 -12.29 -16.88 -19.07
C MET A 332 -12.35 -16.50 -17.57
N ALA A 333 -11.79 -15.34 -17.22
CA ALA A 333 -11.87 -14.76 -15.90
C ALA A 333 -12.36 -13.30 -15.97
N VAL A 334 -13.07 -12.84 -14.94
CA VAL A 334 -13.42 -11.42 -14.78
C VAL A 334 -12.26 -10.63 -14.20
N GLN A 335 -11.38 -11.31 -13.48
CA GLN A 335 -10.15 -10.75 -12.93
C GLN A 335 -9.08 -11.84 -12.84
N ALA A 336 -7.84 -11.48 -13.16
CA ALA A 336 -6.69 -12.32 -12.95
C ALA A 336 -5.52 -11.46 -12.45
N VAL A 337 -4.84 -11.91 -11.39
CA VAL A 337 -3.77 -11.18 -10.73
C VAL A 337 -2.64 -12.16 -10.39
N VAL A 338 -1.42 -11.71 -10.54
CA VAL A 338 -0.24 -12.37 -9.98
C VAL A 338 0.44 -11.40 -9.03
N SER A 339 0.84 -11.86 -7.86
CA SER A 339 1.52 -11.07 -6.84
C SER A 339 2.55 -11.88 -6.10
N HIS A 340 3.54 -11.20 -5.54
CA HIS A 340 4.56 -11.79 -4.68
C HIS A 340 4.59 -11.04 -3.34
N PRO A 341 3.57 -11.24 -2.46
CA PRO A 341 3.61 -10.64 -1.13
C PRO A 341 4.79 -11.19 -0.34
N CYS A 342 5.72 -10.29 -0.05
CA CYS A 342 6.94 -10.60 0.69
C CYS A 342 6.87 -9.98 2.07
N ARG A 343 7.20 -10.79 3.09
CA ARG A 343 7.19 -10.42 4.51
C ARG A 343 8.54 -10.76 5.12
N GLU A 344 8.75 -10.35 6.36
CA GLU A 344 10.03 -10.50 7.04
C GLU A 344 10.55 -11.95 7.03
N LEU A 345 9.71 -12.93 7.42
CA LEU A 345 10.13 -14.31 7.63
C LEU A 345 9.96 -15.21 6.40
N ALA A 346 8.95 -14.96 5.59
CA ALA A 346 8.64 -15.77 4.41
C ALA A 346 7.77 -15.00 3.41
N CYS A 347 7.94 -15.31 2.13
CA CYS A 347 7.19 -14.73 1.03
C CYS A 347 6.38 -15.80 0.28
N GLU A 348 5.41 -15.36 -0.48
CA GLU A 348 4.48 -16.20 -1.25
C GLU A 348 4.37 -15.69 -2.68
N PHE A 349 4.34 -16.58 -3.65
CA PHE A 349 4.01 -16.22 -5.03
C PHE A 349 2.60 -16.70 -5.35
N GLN A 350 1.69 -15.78 -5.62
CA GLN A 350 0.25 -16.06 -5.74
C GLN A 350 -0.25 -15.81 -7.16
N LEU A 351 -0.92 -16.80 -7.72
CA LEU A 351 -1.72 -16.71 -8.94
C LEU A 351 -3.19 -16.73 -8.53
N LEU A 352 -3.96 -15.70 -8.88
CA LEU A 352 -5.38 -15.61 -8.54
C LEU A 352 -6.20 -15.33 -9.78
N ALA A 353 -7.29 -16.08 -9.98
CA ALA A 353 -8.24 -15.84 -11.04
C ALA A 353 -9.69 -16.03 -10.56
N LEU A 354 -10.52 -15.01 -10.82
CA LEU A 354 -11.95 -15.01 -10.54
C LEU A 354 -12.69 -15.47 -11.81
N ALA A 355 -13.21 -16.69 -11.78
CA ALA A 355 -13.77 -17.35 -12.96
C ALA A 355 -15.00 -16.65 -13.52
N ASN A 356 -15.14 -16.63 -14.84
CA ASN A 356 -16.38 -16.26 -15.51
C ASN A 356 -17.27 -17.51 -15.66
N PRO A 357 -18.35 -17.66 -14.91
CA PRO A 357 -19.18 -18.86 -14.93
C PRO A 357 -19.90 -19.09 -16.28
N ALA A 358 -19.98 -18.08 -17.15
CA ALA A 358 -20.52 -18.23 -18.50
C ALA A 358 -19.58 -19.04 -19.43
N LYS A 359 -18.28 -19.07 -19.13
CA LYS A 359 -17.26 -19.78 -19.93
C LYS A 359 -16.57 -20.91 -19.17
N ILE A 360 -16.47 -20.81 -17.84
CA ILE A 360 -15.77 -21.77 -16.99
C ILE A 360 -16.77 -22.64 -16.24
N THR A 361 -16.79 -23.92 -16.55
CA THR A 361 -17.68 -24.92 -15.93
C THR A 361 -17.06 -25.63 -14.72
N SER A 362 -15.74 -25.50 -14.52
CA SER A 362 -15.02 -25.96 -13.32
C SER A 362 -13.69 -25.23 -13.18
N LEU A 363 -13.20 -25.08 -11.95
CA LEU A 363 -11.90 -24.46 -11.70
C LEU A 363 -10.72 -25.29 -12.21
N SER A 364 -10.89 -26.60 -12.47
CA SER A 364 -9.89 -27.40 -13.17
C SER A 364 -9.64 -26.92 -14.60
N THR A 365 -10.69 -26.47 -15.30
CA THR A 365 -10.54 -25.85 -16.63
C THR A 365 -9.75 -24.55 -16.53
N LEU A 366 -10.04 -23.72 -15.52
CA LEU A 366 -9.31 -22.47 -15.29
C LEU A 366 -7.84 -22.73 -14.92
N GLN A 367 -7.58 -23.74 -14.08
CA GLN A 367 -6.21 -24.16 -13.74
C GLN A 367 -5.42 -24.60 -14.98
N ASN A 368 -6.05 -25.29 -15.90
CA ASN A 368 -5.40 -25.67 -17.16
C ASN A 368 -5.03 -24.44 -18.00
N VAL A 369 -5.88 -23.41 -18.06
CA VAL A 369 -5.56 -22.15 -18.77
C VAL A 369 -4.39 -21.44 -18.09
N LEU A 370 -4.33 -21.43 -16.76
CA LEU A 370 -3.19 -20.89 -16.02
C LEU A 370 -1.91 -21.64 -16.35
N ASN A 371 -1.96 -22.96 -16.36
CA ASN A 371 -0.79 -23.80 -16.67
C ASN A 371 -0.33 -23.59 -18.13
N GLU A 372 -1.23 -23.50 -19.08
CA GLU A 372 -0.87 -23.19 -20.48
C GLU A 372 -0.29 -21.77 -20.61
N THR A 373 -0.76 -20.81 -19.82
CA THR A 373 -0.18 -19.46 -19.78
C THR A 373 1.24 -19.48 -19.23
N LEU A 374 1.52 -20.27 -18.20
CA LEU A 374 2.88 -20.45 -17.68
C LEU A 374 3.80 -21.14 -18.72
N LYS A 375 3.28 -22.12 -19.48
CA LYS A 375 4.04 -22.74 -20.59
C LYS A 375 4.30 -21.74 -21.72
N GLU A 376 3.34 -20.86 -22.03
CA GLU A 376 3.56 -19.76 -23.00
C GLU A 376 4.68 -18.85 -22.52
N PHE A 377 4.68 -18.47 -21.23
CA PHE A 377 5.74 -17.66 -20.62
C PHE A 377 7.11 -18.38 -20.76
N GLU A 378 7.17 -19.67 -20.42
CA GLU A 378 8.39 -20.46 -20.53
C GLU A 378 8.93 -20.49 -21.97
N ALA A 379 8.06 -20.70 -22.94
CA ALA A 379 8.43 -20.77 -24.35
C ALA A 379 8.83 -19.39 -24.92
N ARG A 380 8.15 -18.33 -24.51
CA ARG A 380 8.43 -16.96 -24.93
C ARG A 380 9.67 -16.38 -24.29
N GLY A 381 9.88 -16.70 -23.01
CA GLY A 381 10.88 -16.08 -22.15
C GLY A 381 10.49 -14.65 -21.75
N VAL A 382 11.46 -13.95 -21.16
CA VAL A 382 11.36 -12.55 -20.74
C VAL A 382 11.87 -11.66 -21.85
N THR A 383 11.09 -10.65 -22.23
CA THR A 383 11.47 -9.68 -23.26
C THR A 383 12.10 -8.44 -22.64
N ALA A 384 12.84 -7.66 -23.44
CA ALA A 384 13.37 -6.37 -23.02
C ALA A 384 12.25 -5.39 -22.64
N ASP A 385 11.10 -5.47 -23.33
CA ASP A 385 9.91 -4.67 -23.05
C ASP A 385 9.27 -5.03 -21.71
N ASP A 386 9.24 -6.32 -21.33
CA ASP A 386 8.75 -6.75 -20.02
C ASP A 386 9.56 -6.08 -18.90
N LEU A 387 10.89 -6.17 -18.99
CA LEU A 387 11.77 -5.56 -18.00
C LEU A 387 11.65 -4.03 -17.97
N ALA A 388 11.58 -3.39 -19.13
CA ALA A 388 11.46 -1.93 -19.22
C ALA A 388 10.15 -1.44 -18.55
N ARG A 389 9.02 -2.13 -18.78
CA ARG A 389 7.75 -1.79 -18.16
C ARG A 389 7.79 -1.91 -16.64
N THR A 390 8.20 -3.06 -16.14
CA THR A 390 8.24 -3.33 -14.70
C THR A 390 9.17 -2.36 -13.98
N LYS A 391 10.38 -2.16 -14.51
CA LYS A 391 11.35 -1.21 -13.92
C LYS A 391 10.82 0.23 -13.91
N GLY A 392 10.23 0.69 -15.01
CA GLY A 392 9.63 2.02 -15.10
C GLY A 392 8.50 2.23 -14.08
N GLN A 393 7.63 1.23 -13.92
CA GLN A 393 6.53 1.29 -12.93
C GLN A 393 7.04 1.26 -11.49
N ILE A 394 8.03 0.43 -11.17
CA ILE A 394 8.60 0.34 -9.83
C ILE A 394 9.27 1.67 -9.46
N GLU A 395 10.13 2.20 -10.32
CA GLU A 395 10.79 3.50 -10.11
C GLU A 395 9.76 4.62 -9.88
N ALA A 396 8.77 4.73 -10.77
CA ALA A 396 7.74 5.75 -10.65
C ALA A 396 6.94 5.60 -9.36
N ARG A 397 6.48 4.37 -9.01
CA ARG A 397 5.74 4.12 -7.78
C ARG A 397 6.54 4.52 -6.54
N THR A 398 7.82 4.18 -6.50
CA THR A 398 8.73 4.55 -5.41
C THR A 398 8.82 6.07 -5.28
N VAL A 399 9.10 6.78 -6.38
CA VAL A 399 9.24 8.24 -6.36
C VAL A 399 7.93 8.95 -6.01
N PHE A 400 6.79 8.53 -6.59
CA PHE A 400 5.48 9.08 -6.26
C PHE A 400 5.05 8.83 -4.81
N GLY A 401 5.50 7.73 -4.21
CA GLY A 401 5.27 7.43 -2.79
C GLY A 401 5.89 8.45 -1.84
N LEU A 402 6.89 9.21 -2.29
CA LEU A 402 7.62 10.21 -1.49
C LEU A 402 7.09 11.64 -1.64
N GLN A 403 5.98 11.86 -2.34
CA GLN A 403 5.42 13.19 -2.53
C GLN A 403 4.78 13.79 -1.26
N SER A 404 4.53 13.00 -0.25
CA SER A 404 3.95 13.45 1.02
C SER A 404 4.90 13.21 2.18
N VAL A 405 4.83 14.06 3.20
CA VAL A 405 5.56 13.86 4.46
C VAL A 405 5.24 12.50 5.06
N SER A 406 3.96 12.10 5.08
CA SER A 406 3.55 10.77 5.59
C SER A 406 4.19 9.62 4.81
N GLY A 407 4.30 9.71 3.47
CA GLY A 407 4.97 8.70 2.66
C GLY A 407 6.47 8.60 2.96
N LYS A 408 7.14 9.75 3.13
CA LYS A 408 8.56 9.80 3.51
C LYS A 408 8.79 9.18 4.90
N VAL A 409 7.98 9.59 5.89
CA VAL A 409 8.07 9.07 7.28
C VAL A 409 7.78 7.56 7.32
N SER A 410 6.73 7.10 6.64
CA SER A 410 6.40 5.66 6.61
C SER A 410 7.51 4.82 5.97
N ALA A 411 8.18 5.33 4.92
CA ALA A 411 9.32 4.65 4.31
C ALA A 411 10.50 4.55 5.27
N LEU A 412 10.86 5.66 5.94
CA LEU A 412 11.95 5.68 6.93
C LEU A 412 11.65 4.74 8.11
N ALA A 413 10.42 4.78 8.64
CA ALA A 413 10.00 3.94 9.76
C ALA A 413 10.05 2.45 9.43
N ALA A 414 9.49 2.05 8.27
CA ALA A 414 9.48 0.66 7.85
C ALA A 414 10.90 0.13 7.58
N ASN A 415 11.72 0.88 6.86
CA ASN A 415 13.09 0.49 6.55
C ASN A 415 13.96 0.36 7.81
N GLU A 416 13.81 1.29 8.76
CA GLU A 416 14.52 1.19 10.04
C GLU A 416 14.07 -0.02 10.83
N THR A 417 12.75 -0.25 10.94
CA THR A 417 12.18 -1.34 11.74
C THR A 417 12.68 -2.70 11.27
N PHE A 418 12.70 -2.93 9.95
CA PHE A 418 13.03 -4.24 9.39
C PHE A 418 14.49 -4.40 8.98
N TYR A 419 15.19 -3.30 8.66
CA TYR A 419 16.54 -3.37 8.06
C TYR A 419 17.57 -2.48 8.76
N GLN A 420 17.19 -1.78 9.83
CA GLN A 420 18.04 -0.89 10.64
C GLN A 420 18.73 0.21 9.81
N THR A 421 18.20 0.50 8.65
CA THR A 421 18.67 1.51 7.71
C THR A 421 17.50 2.32 7.19
N PRO A 422 17.30 3.58 7.63
CA PRO A 422 16.08 4.34 7.30
C PRO A 422 15.87 4.62 5.80
N ASP A 423 16.91 5.02 5.08
CA ASP A 423 16.81 5.32 3.66
C ASP A 423 17.47 4.22 2.81
N LEU A 424 16.62 3.38 2.23
CA LEU A 424 16.99 2.32 1.29
C LEU A 424 16.47 2.59 -0.14
N ILE A 425 15.92 3.79 -0.40
CA ILE A 425 15.20 4.08 -1.65
C ILE A 425 16.10 3.92 -2.87
N ALA A 426 17.28 4.53 -2.84
CA ALA A 426 18.21 4.44 -3.96
C ALA A 426 18.71 3.00 -4.17
N GLU A 427 18.96 2.27 -3.07
CA GLU A 427 19.37 0.86 -3.12
C GLU A 427 18.28 -0.03 -3.69
N ASP A 428 17.01 0.17 -3.27
CA ASP A 428 15.89 -0.59 -3.79
C ASP A 428 15.67 -0.33 -5.28
N ILE A 429 15.69 0.92 -5.73
CA ILE A 429 15.61 1.24 -7.16
C ILE A 429 16.76 0.55 -7.92
N ALA A 430 17.98 0.59 -7.39
CA ALA A 430 19.14 -0.06 -8.02
C ALA A 430 18.98 -1.59 -8.05
N ARG A 431 18.48 -2.20 -6.98
CA ARG A 431 18.21 -3.65 -6.88
C ARG A 431 17.23 -4.12 -7.95
N TYR A 432 16.11 -3.42 -8.14
CA TYR A 432 15.16 -3.75 -9.21
C TYR A 432 15.71 -3.46 -10.61
N ASN A 433 16.46 -2.38 -10.78
CA ASN A 433 17.08 -2.05 -12.06
C ASN A 433 18.16 -3.06 -12.48
N ALA A 434 18.79 -3.74 -11.54
CA ALA A 434 19.78 -4.77 -11.80
C ALA A 434 19.19 -6.11 -12.29
N VAL A 435 17.87 -6.34 -12.07
CA VAL A 435 17.21 -7.61 -12.46
C VAL A 435 17.34 -7.83 -13.98
N THR A 436 17.79 -9.02 -14.36
CA THR A 436 17.95 -9.46 -15.76
C THR A 436 16.87 -10.47 -16.17
N ALA A 437 16.76 -10.74 -17.47
CA ALA A 437 15.88 -11.78 -17.99
C ALA A 437 16.27 -13.17 -17.46
N GLU A 438 17.57 -13.41 -17.32
CA GLU A 438 18.13 -14.64 -16.78
C GLU A 438 17.75 -14.83 -15.31
N ASP A 439 17.74 -13.76 -14.49
CA ASP A 439 17.32 -13.81 -13.10
C ASP A 439 15.84 -14.18 -12.98
N VAL A 440 14.99 -13.56 -13.78
CA VAL A 440 13.54 -13.85 -13.79
C VAL A 440 13.28 -15.31 -14.21
N MET A 441 13.97 -15.80 -15.24
CA MET A 441 13.83 -17.18 -15.65
C MET A 441 14.41 -18.16 -14.61
N ARG A 442 15.48 -17.78 -13.91
CA ARG A 442 16.07 -18.57 -12.83
C ARG A 442 15.09 -18.77 -11.68
N VAL A 443 14.45 -17.68 -11.21
CA VAL A 443 13.47 -17.79 -10.11
C VAL A 443 12.20 -18.49 -10.56
N TYR A 444 11.73 -18.29 -11.78
CA TYR A 444 10.62 -19.06 -12.35
C TYR A 444 10.91 -20.58 -12.30
N ASN A 445 12.07 -21.01 -12.77
CA ASN A 445 12.46 -22.41 -12.78
C ASN A 445 12.66 -22.99 -11.37
N LYS A 446 13.08 -22.16 -10.40
CA LYS A 446 13.37 -22.58 -9.02
C LYS A 446 12.13 -22.70 -8.16
N TYR A 447 11.17 -21.76 -8.28
CA TYR A 447 10.08 -21.62 -7.33
C TYR A 447 8.68 -21.91 -7.91
N ILE A 448 8.51 -21.86 -9.24
CA ILE A 448 7.18 -21.94 -9.87
C ILE A 448 7.06 -23.18 -10.75
N LYS A 449 8.03 -23.40 -11.66
CA LYS A 449 7.99 -24.51 -12.62
C LYS A 449 8.06 -25.85 -11.89
N ASP A 450 7.02 -26.68 -12.10
CA ASP A 450 6.92 -28.02 -11.51
C ASP A 450 7.01 -28.03 -9.96
N ALA A 451 6.83 -26.87 -9.32
CA ALA A 451 6.89 -26.74 -7.87
C ALA A 451 5.57 -27.13 -7.21
N ASN A 452 5.65 -27.67 -6.00
CA ASN A 452 4.49 -27.91 -5.17
C ASN A 452 3.86 -26.61 -4.69
N SER A 453 2.53 -26.58 -4.58
CA SER A 453 1.76 -25.38 -4.26
C SER A 453 0.51 -25.68 -3.44
N VAL A 454 -0.10 -24.67 -2.87
CA VAL A 454 -1.46 -24.73 -2.35
C VAL A 454 -2.41 -24.29 -3.48
N VAL A 455 -3.35 -25.14 -3.83
CA VAL A 455 -4.39 -24.87 -4.83
C VAL A 455 -5.73 -24.73 -4.10
N LEU A 456 -6.13 -23.48 -3.86
CA LEU A 456 -7.37 -23.14 -3.16
C LEU A 456 -8.49 -22.84 -4.15
N SER A 457 -9.58 -23.59 -4.04
CA SER A 457 -10.82 -23.39 -4.77
C SER A 457 -11.86 -22.78 -3.86
N VAL A 458 -12.31 -21.55 -4.12
CA VAL A 458 -13.50 -20.98 -3.47
C VAL A 458 -14.68 -21.14 -4.41
N VAL A 459 -15.71 -21.85 -3.95
CA VAL A 459 -16.88 -22.19 -4.78
C VAL A 459 -18.17 -21.78 -4.10
N PRO A 460 -19.24 -21.50 -4.86
CA PRO A 460 -20.56 -21.25 -4.27
C PRO A 460 -21.03 -22.42 -3.42
N LYS A 461 -21.77 -22.15 -2.36
CA LYS A 461 -22.32 -23.19 -1.46
C LYS A 461 -23.09 -24.25 -2.22
N GLY A 462 -22.82 -25.52 -1.92
CA GLY A 462 -23.43 -26.69 -2.57
C GLY A 462 -22.84 -27.01 -3.94
N GLN A 463 -21.75 -26.36 -4.36
CA GLN A 463 -21.15 -26.55 -5.70
C GLN A 463 -19.68 -27.01 -5.63
N VAL A 464 -19.36 -27.87 -4.69
CA VAL A 464 -18.03 -28.46 -4.47
C VAL A 464 -17.45 -29.12 -5.76
N GLN A 465 -18.33 -29.59 -6.66
CA GLN A 465 -17.92 -30.18 -7.94
C GLN A 465 -17.23 -29.17 -8.89
N LEU A 466 -17.34 -27.86 -8.63
CA LEU A 466 -16.61 -26.83 -9.39
C LEU A 466 -15.14 -26.73 -9.01
N ALA A 467 -14.70 -27.31 -7.89
CA ALA A 467 -13.34 -27.24 -7.41
C ALA A 467 -12.33 -27.77 -8.45
N ALA A 468 -11.12 -27.27 -8.41
CA ALA A 468 -10.04 -27.62 -9.33
C ALA A 468 -9.66 -29.10 -9.24
N ALA A 469 -9.67 -29.67 -8.03
CA ALA A 469 -9.46 -31.08 -7.78
C ALA A 469 -10.12 -31.51 -6.46
N LYS A 470 -10.08 -32.81 -6.19
CA LYS A 470 -10.51 -33.32 -4.87
C LYS A 470 -9.57 -32.78 -3.78
N GLN A 471 -10.16 -32.32 -2.69
CA GLN A 471 -9.40 -31.83 -1.53
C GLN A 471 -8.44 -32.93 -1.01
N THR A 472 -7.21 -32.54 -0.75
CA THR A 472 -6.16 -33.38 -0.15
C THR A 472 -5.69 -32.85 1.19
N PHE A 473 -5.84 -31.55 1.44
CA PHE A 473 -5.49 -30.92 2.70
C PHE A 473 -6.71 -30.90 3.64
N GLU A 474 -6.53 -31.42 4.83
CA GLU A 474 -7.52 -31.33 5.90
C GLU A 474 -7.04 -30.29 6.92
N ARG A 475 -7.92 -29.38 7.28
CA ARG A 475 -7.65 -28.35 8.26
C ARG A 475 -7.29 -29.00 9.60
N PRO A 476 -6.19 -28.61 10.26
CA PRO A 476 -5.83 -29.12 11.57
C PRO A 476 -6.97 -28.91 12.58
N VAL A 477 -7.27 -29.92 13.37
CA VAL A 477 -8.18 -29.76 14.52
C VAL A 477 -7.39 -29.07 15.64
N ARG A 478 -7.74 -27.85 15.95
CA ARG A 478 -7.04 -27.04 16.95
C ARG A 478 -7.44 -27.47 18.38
N ASN A 479 -6.98 -28.64 18.82
CA ASN A 479 -7.06 -29.07 20.21
C ASN A 479 -5.85 -28.53 20.98
N ILE A 480 -5.88 -27.25 21.31
CA ILE A 480 -4.79 -26.59 22.03
C ILE A 480 -5.04 -26.79 23.53
N GLU A 481 -4.30 -27.71 24.14
CA GLU A 481 -4.12 -27.74 25.60
C GLU A 481 -3.13 -26.59 25.92
N ILE A 482 -3.62 -25.55 26.56
CA ILE A 482 -2.73 -24.53 27.12
C ILE A 482 -2.14 -25.12 28.39
N ASP A 483 -0.86 -25.41 28.38
CA ASP A 483 -0.11 -25.41 29.62
C ASP A 483 -0.26 -23.99 30.21
N THR A 484 -1.01 -23.90 31.30
CA THR A 484 -0.96 -22.69 32.13
C THR A 484 0.46 -22.61 32.66
N VAL A 485 1.31 -21.95 31.88
CA VAL A 485 2.62 -21.54 32.35
C VAL A 485 2.29 -20.58 33.50
N GLU A 486 2.46 -21.06 34.75
CA GLU A 486 2.58 -20.15 35.88
C GLU A 486 3.62 -19.14 35.44
N VAL A 487 3.19 -17.90 35.21
CA VAL A 487 4.07 -16.78 34.93
C VAL A 487 5.03 -16.79 36.10
N SER A 488 6.25 -17.28 35.89
CA SER A 488 7.28 -17.18 36.90
C SER A 488 7.32 -15.71 37.25
N ASP A 489 7.12 -15.38 38.53
CA ASP A 489 7.38 -14.07 39.10
C ASP A 489 8.87 -13.75 38.92
N ASP A 490 9.29 -13.55 37.67
CA ASP A 490 10.60 -13.03 37.38
C ASP A 490 10.52 -11.56 37.79
N GLU A 491 11.09 -11.26 38.98
CA GLU A 491 11.11 -9.90 39.54
C GLU A 491 11.75 -8.92 38.53
N ALA A 492 12.62 -9.39 37.65
CA ALA A 492 13.19 -8.62 36.55
C ALA A 492 12.13 -8.25 35.50
N PHE A 493 11.18 -9.15 35.21
CA PHE A 493 10.08 -8.93 34.25
C PHE A 493 9.00 -8.00 34.85
N SER A 494 8.76 -8.10 36.16
CA SER A 494 7.81 -7.24 36.87
C SER A 494 8.34 -5.83 37.07
N SER A 495 9.67 -5.65 37.22
CA SER A 495 10.29 -4.35 37.46
C SER A 495 10.54 -3.54 36.19
N ALA A 496 10.66 -4.19 35.02
CA ALA A 496 11.05 -3.55 33.75
C ALA A 496 10.07 -2.48 33.23
N LEU A 497 8.81 -2.50 33.63
CA LEU A 497 7.81 -1.50 33.25
C LEU A 497 6.95 -1.02 34.44
N SER A 498 7.37 -1.23 35.66
CA SER A 498 6.79 -0.52 36.78
C SER A 498 7.38 0.89 36.81
N THR A 499 6.66 1.86 36.29
CA THR A 499 7.01 3.29 36.34
C THR A 499 6.90 3.82 37.78
N ASN A 500 7.75 3.32 38.66
CA ASN A 500 7.87 3.87 40.04
C ASN A 500 8.77 5.11 40.11
N THR A 501 9.31 5.58 39.02
CA THR A 501 9.99 6.87 38.94
C THR A 501 8.94 7.96 38.76
N ALA A 502 8.80 8.85 39.72
CA ALA A 502 7.95 10.03 39.55
C ALA A 502 8.49 10.82 38.34
N PRO A 503 7.63 11.13 37.37
CA PRO A 503 8.06 11.85 36.17
C PRO A 503 8.65 13.21 36.54
N SER A 504 9.65 13.66 35.79
CA SER A 504 10.34 14.95 36.02
C SER A 504 9.43 16.17 35.81
N PHE A 505 8.26 15.94 35.19
CA PHE A 505 7.23 16.96 34.93
C PHE A 505 5.82 16.40 35.19
N ASP A 506 4.85 17.27 35.36
CA ASP A 506 3.44 16.89 35.56
C ASP A 506 2.80 16.42 34.24
N ARG A 507 2.72 15.10 34.04
CA ARG A 507 2.12 14.47 32.84
C ARG A 507 0.59 14.64 32.77
N SER A 508 -0.08 15.00 33.87
CA SER A 508 -1.52 15.24 33.86
C SER A 508 -1.91 16.52 33.11
N VAL A 509 -0.93 17.37 32.81
CA VAL A 509 -1.13 18.63 32.11
C VAL A 509 -0.77 18.47 30.63
N MET A 510 -1.80 18.40 29.79
CA MET A 510 -1.61 18.36 28.34
C MET A 510 -0.92 19.65 27.84
N PRO A 511 0.10 19.55 26.96
CA PRO A 511 0.74 20.71 26.36
C PRO A 511 -0.26 21.58 25.57
N LYS A 512 -0.02 22.88 25.58
CA LYS A 512 -0.78 23.80 24.74
C LYS A 512 -0.25 23.76 23.31
N ALA A 513 -1.14 24.06 22.35
CA ALA A 513 -0.71 24.32 20.97
C ALA A 513 0.32 25.45 20.93
N GLY A 514 1.30 25.32 20.07
CA GLY A 514 2.18 26.43 19.69
C GLY A 514 1.43 27.52 18.91
N GLU A 515 2.15 28.49 18.41
CA GLU A 515 1.61 29.51 17.50
C GLU A 515 1.06 28.85 16.23
N ALA A 516 -0.15 29.24 15.81
CA ALA A 516 -0.77 28.65 14.62
C ALA A 516 0.07 28.99 13.38
N PRO A 517 0.37 28.00 12.54
CA PRO A 517 1.09 28.26 11.30
C PRO A 517 0.26 29.15 10.37
N VAL A 518 0.95 30.04 9.67
CA VAL A 518 0.35 30.81 8.59
C VAL A 518 0.43 29.97 7.33
N VAL A 519 -0.73 29.61 6.79
CA VAL A 519 -0.80 28.89 5.50
C VAL A 519 -0.76 29.94 4.40
N GLU A 520 0.31 29.95 3.64
CA GLU A 520 0.43 30.78 2.45
C GLU A 520 0.09 29.96 1.21
N VAL A 521 -0.61 30.59 0.26
CA VAL A 521 -0.82 29.97 -1.05
C VAL A 521 0.54 29.87 -1.72
N PRO A 522 0.94 28.70 -2.24
CA PRO A 522 2.21 28.57 -2.93
C PRO A 522 2.32 29.55 -4.09
N ASP A 523 3.53 30.04 -4.33
CA ASP A 523 3.81 30.84 -5.53
C ASP A 523 3.38 30.05 -6.77
N TYR A 524 2.49 30.65 -7.56
CA TYR A 524 2.02 30.05 -8.79
C TYR A 524 2.27 30.99 -9.96
N TRP A 525 2.44 30.39 -11.12
CA TRP A 525 2.56 31.13 -12.38
C TRP A 525 1.32 30.90 -13.25
N GLU A 526 0.97 31.92 -14.03
CA GLU A 526 -0.14 31.87 -14.98
C GLU A 526 0.38 32.07 -16.40
N SER A 527 -0.23 31.38 -17.34
CA SER A 527 0.03 31.52 -18.77
C SER A 527 -1.23 31.22 -19.57
N GLU A 528 -1.31 31.77 -20.77
CA GLU A 528 -2.40 31.49 -21.70
C GLU A 528 -1.83 31.02 -23.04
N LEU A 529 -2.35 29.91 -23.54
CA LEU A 529 -1.99 29.43 -24.88
C LEU A 529 -2.74 30.26 -25.95
N ALA A 530 -2.19 30.32 -27.16
CA ALA A 530 -2.77 31.05 -28.28
C ALA A 530 -4.21 30.63 -28.64
N ASN A 531 -4.66 29.47 -28.19
CA ASN A 531 -6.03 28.95 -28.37
C ASN A 531 -6.96 29.28 -27.20
N GLY A 532 -6.54 30.06 -26.22
CA GLY A 532 -7.33 30.48 -25.07
C GLY A 532 -7.37 29.48 -23.90
N ILE A 533 -6.47 28.49 -23.86
CA ILE A 533 -6.33 27.62 -22.68
C ILE A 533 -5.52 28.36 -21.64
N GLU A 534 -6.12 28.59 -20.48
CA GLU A 534 -5.45 29.11 -19.30
C GLU A 534 -4.66 28.01 -18.60
N ILE A 535 -3.41 28.31 -18.22
CA ILE A 535 -2.54 27.41 -17.50
C ILE A 535 -2.20 28.03 -16.15
N LEU A 536 -2.44 27.28 -15.09
CA LEU A 536 -1.98 27.57 -13.74
C LEU A 536 -0.95 26.54 -13.33
N GLY A 537 0.20 26.95 -12.83
CA GLY A 537 1.24 26.01 -12.42
C GLY A 537 1.93 26.41 -11.13
N VAL A 538 2.26 25.40 -10.33
CA VAL A 538 3.11 25.49 -9.13
C VAL A 538 4.38 24.71 -9.40
N THR A 539 5.53 25.27 -9.02
CA THR A 539 6.82 24.57 -9.12
C THR A 539 7.19 24.00 -7.75
N SER A 540 7.32 22.67 -7.68
CA SER A 540 7.89 21.95 -6.55
C SER A 540 9.14 21.20 -7.00
N THR A 541 10.17 21.19 -6.16
CA THR A 541 11.45 20.51 -6.45
C THR A 541 11.72 19.33 -5.51
N GLU A 542 10.75 18.97 -4.67
CA GLU A 542 10.90 17.92 -3.66
C GLU A 542 11.04 16.53 -4.28
N THR A 543 10.27 16.27 -5.33
CA THR A 543 10.34 15.02 -6.08
C THR A 543 10.43 15.30 -7.57
N PRO A 544 11.17 14.49 -8.36
CA PRO A 544 11.30 14.67 -9.80
C PRO A 544 10.04 14.19 -10.56
N THR A 545 8.88 14.75 -10.22
CA THR A 545 7.58 14.38 -10.76
C THR A 545 6.85 15.55 -11.38
N VAL A 546 5.97 15.27 -12.33
CA VAL A 546 5.06 16.25 -12.93
C VAL A 546 3.64 15.69 -12.87
N THR A 547 2.73 16.51 -12.38
CA THR A 547 1.29 16.23 -12.43
C THR A 547 0.60 17.33 -13.22
N LEU A 548 -0.29 16.94 -14.15
CA LEU A 548 -1.06 17.85 -14.97
C LEU A 548 -2.53 17.43 -14.98
N THR A 549 -3.42 18.41 -14.78
CA THR A 549 -4.87 18.19 -14.91
C THR A 549 -5.42 19.15 -15.96
N LEU A 550 -6.04 18.61 -17.01
CA LEU A 550 -6.76 19.39 -18.01
C LEU A 550 -8.27 19.24 -17.76
N GLY A 551 -8.93 20.34 -17.39
CA GLY A 551 -10.38 20.39 -17.19
C GLY A 551 -11.12 20.90 -18.43
N MET A 552 -12.25 20.30 -18.74
CA MET A 552 -13.10 20.66 -19.88
C MET A 552 -14.56 20.65 -19.48
N ASP A 553 -15.36 21.62 -19.96
CA ASP A 553 -16.81 21.53 -19.93
C ASP A 553 -17.27 20.38 -20.83
N GLY A 554 -18.07 19.48 -20.33
CA GLY A 554 -18.49 18.30 -21.10
C GLY A 554 -18.79 17.07 -20.23
N GLY A 555 -19.14 17.30 -18.95
CA GLY A 555 -19.46 16.22 -18.02
C GLY A 555 -20.88 15.68 -18.15
N MET A 556 -21.25 14.74 -17.31
CA MET A 556 -22.52 13.99 -17.33
C MET A 556 -23.77 14.87 -17.27
N LEU A 557 -23.70 16.04 -16.64
CA LEU A 557 -24.84 16.99 -16.59
C LEU A 557 -25.14 17.64 -17.95
N LEU A 558 -24.25 17.49 -18.92
CA LEU A 558 -24.40 18.00 -20.28
C LEU A 558 -24.79 16.91 -21.27
N ASP A 559 -25.04 15.67 -20.81
CA ASP A 559 -25.51 14.59 -21.64
C ASP A 559 -26.82 14.99 -22.37
N PRO A 560 -26.98 14.64 -23.63
CA PRO A 560 -28.24 14.88 -24.34
C PRO A 560 -29.40 14.15 -23.67
N GLU A 561 -30.59 14.74 -23.75
CA GLU A 561 -31.83 14.11 -23.24
C GLU A 561 -32.02 12.72 -23.83
N GLY A 562 -32.28 11.72 -22.99
CA GLY A 562 -32.44 10.32 -23.40
C GLY A 562 -31.12 9.58 -23.70
N LYS A 563 -29.95 10.20 -23.46
CA LYS A 563 -28.63 9.61 -23.69
C LYS A 563 -27.74 9.74 -22.46
N ALA A 564 -28.31 9.56 -21.28
CA ALA A 564 -27.55 9.56 -20.03
C ALA A 564 -26.42 8.53 -20.05
N GLY A 565 -25.24 8.91 -19.61
CA GLY A 565 -24.03 8.08 -19.65
C GLY A 565 -23.11 8.33 -20.85
N THR A 566 -23.48 9.25 -21.77
CA THR A 566 -22.64 9.56 -22.94
C THR A 566 -21.26 10.08 -22.53
N ALA A 567 -21.19 11.07 -21.65
CA ALA A 567 -19.92 11.61 -21.18
C ALA A 567 -19.10 10.55 -20.44
N TYR A 568 -19.74 9.73 -19.61
CA TYR A 568 -19.09 8.66 -18.87
C TYR A 568 -18.45 7.60 -19.78
N LEU A 569 -19.23 7.09 -20.75
CA LEU A 569 -18.71 6.13 -21.73
C LEU A 569 -17.64 6.76 -22.62
N THR A 570 -17.77 8.04 -22.98
CA THR A 570 -16.73 8.73 -23.76
C THR A 570 -15.42 8.78 -22.96
N ALA A 571 -15.45 9.17 -21.69
CA ALA A 571 -14.26 9.20 -20.85
C ALA A 571 -13.63 7.80 -20.70
N LEU A 572 -14.44 6.74 -20.56
CA LEU A 572 -13.94 5.37 -20.54
C LEU A 572 -13.26 4.99 -21.85
N LEU A 573 -13.87 5.29 -22.98
CA LEU A 573 -13.33 4.98 -24.32
C LEU A 573 -12.07 5.77 -24.67
N MET A 574 -11.91 6.99 -24.14
CA MET A 574 -10.67 7.77 -24.25
C MET A 574 -9.49 7.10 -23.54
N ASN A 575 -9.72 6.16 -22.64
CA ASN A 575 -8.69 5.36 -22.02
C ASN A 575 -8.33 4.08 -22.80
N GLU A 576 -9.03 3.79 -23.89
CA GLU A 576 -8.87 2.57 -24.69
C GLU A 576 -8.04 2.84 -25.98
N THR A 577 -8.31 2.12 -27.06
CA THR A 577 -7.58 2.11 -28.33
C THR A 577 -7.53 3.48 -29.01
N THR A 578 -6.40 3.82 -29.60
CA THR A 578 -6.23 4.98 -30.50
C THR A 578 -6.05 4.52 -31.95
N LYS A 579 -5.91 5.46 -32.87
CA LYS A 579 -5.70 5.14 -34.30
C LYS A 579 -4.37 4.45 -34.58
N HIS A 580 -3.36 4.72 -33.74
CA HIS A 580 -1.98 4.26 -33.99
C HIS A 580 -1.50 3.22 -32.98
N TYR A 581 -2.22 3.05 -31.85
CA TYR A 581 -1.86 2.11 -30.79
C TYR A 581 -3.10 1.32 -30.36
N SER A 582 -2.93 0.03 -30.17
CA SER A 582 -3.87 -0.77 -29.39
C SER A 582 -3.86 -0.34 -27.92
N ASN A 583 -4.84 -0.76 -27.16
CA ASN A 583 -4.92 -0.50 -25.73
C ASN A 583 -3.70 -1.08 -24.98
N GLU A 584 -3.27 -2.26 -25.37
CA GLU A 584 -2.11 -2.94 -24.77
C GLU A 584 -0.79 -2.22 -25.11
N GLU A 585 -0.61 -1.75 -26.34
CA GLU A 585 0.56 -0.97 -26.73
C GLU A 585 0.63 0.37 -25.98
N LEU A 586 -0.48 1.10 -25.85
CA LEU A 586 -0.54 2.32 -25.05
C LEU A 586 -0.20 2.06 -23.57
N ALA A 587 -0.78 1.00 -23.01
CA ALA A 587 -0.48 0.61 -21.63
C ALA A 587 1.00 0.25 -21.47
N SER A 588 1.59 -0.42 -22.46
CA SER A 588 3.02 -0.75 -22.46
C SER A 588 3.91 0.50 -22.50
N GLU A 589 3.64 1.43 -23.42
CA GLU A 589 4.44 2.64 -23.52
C GLU A 589 4.34 3.50 -22.26
N LEU A 590 3.14 3.68 -21.71
CA LEU A 590 2.96 4.39 -20.43
C LEU A 590 3.68 3.69 -19.26
N ALA A 591 3.64 2.36 -19.21
CA ALA A 591 4.30 1.59 -18.16
C ALA A 591 5.84 1.72 -18.22
N LYS A 592 6.43 1.70 -19.42
CA LYS A 592 7.88 1.92 -19.61
C LYS A 592 8.35 3.28 -19.08
N LEU A 593 7.49 4.30 -19.20
CA LEU A 593 7.73 5.65 -18.70
C LEU A 593 7.37 5.81 -17.21
N GLY A 594 6.75 4.80 -16.59
CA GLY A 594 6.15 4.94 -15.26
C GLY A 594 5.08 6.02 -15.20
N SER A 595 4.39 6.28 -16.31
CA SER A 595 3.46 7.38 -16.48
C SER A 595 2.01 6.90 -16.45
N ALA A 596 1.09 7.79 -16.07
CA ALA A 596 -0.34 7.54 -16.16
C ALA A 596 -1.05 8.68 -16.88
N ILE A 597 -2.01 8.34 -17.74
CA ILE A 597 -2.93 9.27 -18.40
C ILE A 597 -4.33 8.70 -18.22
N ARG A 598 -5.20 9.43 -17.51
CA ARG A 598 -6.56 8.99 -17.18
C ARG A 598 -7.59 10.03 -17.56
N PHE A 599 -8.58 9.62 -18.34
CA PHE A 599 -9.77 10.40 -18.63
C PHE A 599 -10.88 10.01 -17.64
N SER A 600 -11.53 11.00 -17.07
CA SER A 600 -12.66 10.81 -16.16
C SER A 600 -13.68 11.94 -16.34
N THR A 601 -14.89 11.73 -15.84
CA THR A 601 -15.95 12.74 -15.88
C THR A 601 -16.77 12.70 -14.60
N ALA A 602 -17.14 13.87 -14.13
CA ALA A 602 -18.02 14.04 -12.98
C ALA A 602 -18.81 15.34 -13.08
N GLY A 603 -20.10 15.30 -12.76
CA GLY A 603 -20.95 16.49 -12.80
C GLY A 603 -20.91 17.18 -14.16
N ARG A 604 -20.50 18.45 -14.21
CA ARG A 604 -20.40 19.27 -15.41
C ARG A 604 -19.10 19.08 -16.19
N TYR A 605 -18.04 18.56 -15.55
CA TYR A 605 -16.70 18.57 -16.10
C TYR A 605 -16.24 17.18 -16.51
N SER A 606 -15.47 17.13 -17.58
CA SER A 606 -14.56 16.03 -17.91
C SER A 606 -13.13 16.49 -17.68
N GLN A 607 -12.27 15.59 -17.24
CA GLN A 607 -10.88 15.90 -16.94
C GLN A 607 -9.93 14.82 -17.44
N VAL A 608 -8.74 15.25 -17.75
CA VAL A 608 -7.60 14.38 -18.04
C VAL A 608 -6.57 14.60 -16.95
N TYR A 609 -6.23 13.54 -16.25
CA TYR A 609 -5.15 13.53 -15.27
C TYR A 609 -3.93 12.85 -15.87
N VAL A 610 -2.78 13.50 -15.74
CA VAL A 610 -1.47 12.99 -16.19
C VAL A 610 -0.51 13.03 -15.02
N SER A 611 0.19 11.95 -14.78
CA SER A 611 1.33 11.89 -13.86
C SER A 611 2.51 11.20 -14.52
N THR A 612 3.71 11.74 -14.32
CA THR A 612 4.94 11.23 -14.91
C THR A 612 6.16 11.66 -14.11
N LEU A 613 7.27 10.95 -14.27
CA LEU A 613 8.57 11.45 -13.83
C LEU A 613 9.01 12.59 -14.75
N THR A 614 9.70 13.60 -14.20
CA THR A 614 10.15 14.78 -14.96
C THR A 614 10.96 14.41 -16.20
N LYS A 615 11.81 13.37 -16.11
CA LYS A 615 12.65 12.89 -17.22
C LYS A 615 11.84 12.31 -18.40
N HIS A 616 10.57 11.96 -18.20
CA HIS A 616 9.68 11.34 -19.19
C HIS A 616 8.49 12.22 -19.58
N LEU A 617 8.58 13.54 -19.29
CA LEU A 617 7.48 14.46 -19.56
C LEU A 617 7.16 14.56 -21.06
N ASP A 618 8.17 14.71 -21.90
CA ASP A 618 7.97 14.93 -23.36
C ASP A 618 7.33 13.69 -24.02
N GLU A 619 7.81 12.49 -23.70
CA GLU A 619 7.26 11.25 -24.21
C GLU A 619 5.82 11.03 -23.71
N THR A 620 5.56 11.36 -22.44
CA THR A 620 4.19 11.26 -21.86
C THR A 620 3.23 12.23 -22.53
N LEU A 621 3.65 13.46 -22.82
CA LEU A 621 2.87 14.45 -23.55
C LEU A 621 2.60 14.02 -25.00
N ALA A 622 3.52 13.30 -25.64
CA ALA A 622 3.29 12.72 -26.96
C ALA A 622 2.18 11.66 -26.93
N LEU A 623 2.14 10.80 -25.90
CA LEU A 623 1.05 9.83 -25.70
C LEU A 623 -0.26 10.52 -25.31
N LEU A 624 -0.23 11.59 -24.51
CA LEU A 624 -1.40 12.41 -24.23
C LEU A 624 -2.01 12.99 -25.52
N LYS A 625 -1.17 13.55 -26.39
CA LYS A 625 -1.60 14.07 -27.69
C LYS A 625 -2.25 12.99 -28.54
N GLU A 626 -1.68 11.79 -28.56
CA GLU A 626 -2.25 10.65 -29.28
C GLU A 626 -3.66 10.31 -28.75
N LYS A 627 -3.81 10.19 -27.43
CA LYS A 627 -5.12 9.89 -26.81
C LYS A 627 -6.16 11.00 -27.04
N LEU A 628 -5.76 12.26 -26.99
CA LEU A 628 -6.67 13.40 -27.18
C LEU A 628 -7.15 13.54 -28.63
N PHE A 629 -6.28 13.36 -29.62
CA PHE A 629 -6.60 13.71 -31.02
C PHE A 629 -6.81 12.51 -31.94
N ASN A 630 -6.44 11.31 -31.50
CA ASN A 630 -6.54 10.10 -32.28
C ASN A 630 -7.29 8.95 -31.59
N PRO A 631 -8.33 9.18 -30.74
CA PRO A 631 -9.09 8.08 -30.20
C PRO A 631 -9.76 7.30 -31.34
N ALA A 632 -9.78 5.97 -31.26
CA ALA A 632 -10.34 5.12 -32.30
C ALA A 632 -11.86 4.92 -32.15
N PHE A 633 -12.38 4.90 -30.91
CA PHE A 633 -13.79 4.63 -30.59
C PHE A 633 -14.31 3.39 -31.32
N THR A 634 -13.58 2.27 -31.20
CA THR A 634 -13.97 1.03 -31.90
C THR A 634 -15.28 0.48 -31.32
N GLN A 635 -16.04 -0.25 -32.16
CA GLN A 635 -17.28 -0.91 -31.72
C GLN A 635 -16.97 -1.95 -30.62
N GLU A 636 -15.85 -2.66 -30.74
CA GLU A 636 -15.42 -3.66 -29.77
C GLU A 636 -15.16 -3.03 -28.39
N ASP A 637 -14.41 -1.93 -28.33
CA ASP A 637 -14.17 -1.20 -27.07
C ASP A 637 -15.48 -0.66 -26.48
N PHE A 638 -16.38 -0.14 -27.33
CA PHE A 638 -17.67 0.37 -26.89
C PHE A 638 -18.53 -0.72 -26.27
N ASP A 639 -18.65 -1.87 -26.92
CA ASP A 639 -19.49 -2.97 -26.43
C ASP A 639 -18.94 -3.50 -25.12
N ARG A 640 -17.61 -3.67 -25.00
CA ARG A 640 -16.92 -4.10 -23.78
C ARG A 640 -17.12 -3.12 -22.62
N MET A 641 -16.97 -1.81 -22.87
CA MET A 641 -17.13 -0.80 -21.83
C MET A 641 -18.60 -0.68 -21.41
N LYS A 642 -19.52 -0.71 -22.35
CA LYS A 642 -20.96 -0.69 -22.07
C LYS A 642 -21.39 -1.88 -21.22
N GLU A 643 -20.95 -3.10 -21.57
CA GLU A 643 -21.23 -4.30 -20.79
C GLU A 643 -20.71 -4.17 -19.36
N ARG A 644 -19.47 -3.73 -19.19
CA ARG A 644 -18.86 -3.50 -17.87
C ARG A 644 -19.64 -2.49 -17.02
N VAL A 645 -20.10 -1.39 -17.63
CA VAL A 645 -20.91 -0.38 -16.92
C VAL A 645 -22.26 -0.96 -16.50
N VAL A 646 -22.94 -1.69 -17.38
CA VAL A 646 -24.23 -2.31 -17.08
C VAL A 646 -24.10 -3.36 -15.96
N GLN A 647 -23.06 -4.18 -15.99
CA GLN A 647 -22.78 -5.16 -14.91
C GLN A 647 -22.47 -4.49 -13.57
N GLY A 648 -21.80 -3.33 -13.59
CA GLY A 648 -21.52 -2.58 -12.38
C GLY A 648 -22.72 -1.85 -11.77
N LEU A 649 -23.84 -1.74 -12.51
CA LEU A 649 -25.10 -1.15 -12.05
C LEU A 649 -26.09 -2.19 -11.48
N GLN A 650 -25.84 -3.47 -11.68
CA GLN A 650 -26.61 -4.60 -11.16
C GLN A 650 -26.08 -5.07 -9.80
#